data_1d51082a8bcdba52867c52fac5fd337e
#
_entry.id   1d51082a8bcdba52867c52fac5fd337e
#
_cell.length_a   1.000
_cell.length_b   1.000
_cell.length_c   1.000
_cell.angle_alpha   90.00
_cell.angle_beta   90.00
_cell.angle_gamma   90.00
#
_symmetry.space_group_name_H-M   'P 1'
#
loop_
_entity.id
_entity.type
_entity.pdbx_description
1 polymer ?
#
loop_
_entity_poly.entity_id
_entity_poly.type
_entity_poly.pdbx_seq_one_letter_code
_entity_poly.pdbx_strand_id
1 'polypeptide(L)'
;MHKMYKLQTDYSIAWLRFFSNTMRILLVLHALVYSVSTGFTSSASAWPVITREQRPWAYWWWMGSAVDKTNLTRELTRYHDAGYGGVHIIPIYGARGWESNYISYLSPRWMEMLDHTVREANRLDLGVDMTMGSGWCFGGGPYVGEQEGNANVVVKTYDVSAGAKLAEKFDAKKTQALVAFPQSGRRRGDESQTKTGLETPYVVSYNQSEAIDLLKRISPDGSVDWVAPEGGAKVYTISQKLNAQKVKRPAPGGEGPMLNLIYSNAMPVFLRRFTEAFDNYHGAKPRAQYHDSYEYKSEWSPDFFDQFQKRRGYKLQSELPALFSETGERTARVLCDYRETVSDIMAEDSLPQWVKWSHQRGYITRNEAHGSPGNLLDLYALADVPETEMFRLDRNKLISKFASSAAHVAGRKFVGCETGTWLKEHFTETLGDMKYLLDDLFVSGVNHVFYHGTCYSPDEAGWPGWVFYASYEMNPRNAVWHDARALNDYAARCQSILQSGKPDNDILLYWPIHDFWQKAGAEPLLPHMTVHARAWFESQPIGHTAEQLWQRGYSFDYASDRQLMAAKVSGNGIKVPGGNYRVVIVPQCEFMPLPTLEKLFSLANSGATVIFSGGLPKDVPGLANLEQRRAKFAKLISQIAGAPVFDPASPKVDTETRRVGDRRSVAVGKGRVIAGDAEAALTTAGVLRESLVDHDGLFYIRRSFDGGRNYFIANRSERVIDGWLPLAATAKSVVLMDAVTGHTGVGAMRNERNQTEVFLQLQPGQSIIVRTLNRESFGARWTYERRESSSELLVGTWKVDFISGGPQIPAQATTQQLGSWTELGDSATKSFSGTARYSIKFDTAALHDKTVSLDLGNVSQSARVKLNGKDFGTLLIPPYRVTVDNLKPRDNELVVEVTSTSANRIRELDQRGVKWQNFYDINFVNQDYKPFNAANWPVTDSGLLGPVTLTDVKEIKP
;
A
#
# COMPACT_ATOMS: atom_id res chain seq x y z
N MET A 1 65.44 -20.64 50.54
CA MET A 1 64.03 -21.05 50.80
C MET A 1 62.99 -20.11 50.17
N HIS A 2 63.27 -18.88 49.87
CA HIS A 2 62.20 -17.92 49.34
C HIS A 2 61.94 -18.04 47.82
N LYS A 3 62.72 -18.75 47.02
CA LYS A 3 62.51 -18.93 45.57
C LYS A 3 61.67 -20.19 45.17
N MET A 4 61.58 -21.17 46.12
CA MET A 4 60.80 -22.39 45.90
C MET A 4 59.32 -22.23 46.18
N TYR A 5 58.93 -21.30 47.07
CA TYR A 5 57.52 -21.09 47.42
C TYR A 5 56.77 -20.30 46.35
N LYS A 6 57.45 -19.49 45.53
CA LYS A 6 56.82 -18.67 44.47
C LYS A 6 56.53 -19.52 43.22
N LEU A 7 57.30 -20.57 42.96
CA LEU A 7 57.05 -21.47 41.82
C LEU A 7 55.89 -22.44 42.06
N GLN A 8 55.60 -22.81 43.32
CA GLN A 8 54.47 -23.70 43.64
C GLN A 8 53.11 -22.98 43.63
N THR A 9 53.09 -21.69 43.97
CA THR A 9 51.85 -20.86 43.90
C THR A 9 51.48 -20.50 42.49
N ASP A 10 52.45 -20.25 41.60
CA ASP A 10 52.15 -19.89 40.21
C ASP A 10 51.69 -21.10 39.40
N TYR A 11 52.13 -22.31 39.68
CA TYR A 11 51.63 -23.53 39.07
C TYR A 11 50.20 -23.90 39.55
N SER A 12 49.88 -23.63 40.80
CA SER A 12 48.53 -23.88 41.32
C SER A 12 47.47 -22.93 40.76
N ILE A 13 47.86 -21.65 40.56
CA ILE A 13 46.95 -20.64 39.95
C ILE A 13 46.81 -20.88 38.44
N ALA A 14 47.84 -21.32 37.75
CA ALA A 14 47.76 -21.68 36.34
C ALA A 14 46.84 -22.91 36.11
N TRP A 15 46.92 -23.97 36.96
CA TRP A 15 46.08 -25.15 36.91
C TRP A 15 44.61 -24.83 37.23
N LEU A 16 44.34 -23.99 38.24
CA LEU A 16 42.96 -23.51 38.55
C LEU A 16 42.37 -22.65 37.44
N ARG A 17 43.17 -21.83 36.74
CA ARG A 17 42.69 -21.08 35.58
C ARG A 17 42.46 -21.96 34.35
N PHE A 18 43.28 -22.99 34.16
CA PHE A 18 43.10 -23.96 33.06
C PHE A 18 41.85 -24.80 33.28
N PHE A 19 41.60 -25.31 34.49
CA PHE A 19 40.37 -26.07 34.84
C PHE A 19 39.11 -25.20 34.77
N SER A 20 39.17 -23.91 35.23
CA SER A 20 38.07 -22.98 35.15
C SER A 20 37.72 -22.62 33.71
N ASN A 21 38.71 -22.42 32.86
CA ASN A 21 38.49 -22.14 31.42
C ASN A 21 38.00 -23.35 30.64
N THR A 22 38.56 -24.55 30.91
CA THR A 22 38.09 -25.79 30.29
C THR A 22 36.68 -26.16 30.73
N MET A 23 36.32 -25.91 31.99
CA MET A 23 34.96 -26.14 32.49
C MET A 23 33.97 -25.08 31.93
N ARG A 24 34.43 -23.84 31.71
CA ARG A 24 33.62 -22.81 30.99
C ARG A 24 33.44 -23.16 29.53
N ILE A 25 34.46 -23.65 28.84
CA ILE A 25 34.37 -24.09 27.42
C ILE A 25 33.48 -25.33 27.33
N LEU A 26 33.58 -26.29 28.27
CA LEU A 26 32.68 -27.43 28.31
C LEU A 26 31.25 -27.08 28.68
N LEU A 27 31.01 -26.09 29.55
CA LEU A 27 29.68 -25.56 29.84
C LEU A 27 29.10 -24.78 28.68
N VAL A 28 29.91 -24.00 27.93
CA VAL A 28 29.48 -23.30 26.73
C VAL A 28 29.23 -24.28 25.58
N LEU A 29 30.05 -25.31 25.43
CA LEU A 29 29.83 -26.41 24.47
C LEU A 29 28.59 -27.24 24.83
N HIS A 30 28.36 -27.53 26.12
CA HIS A 30 27.13 -28.19 26.59
C HIS A 30 25.91 -27.31 26.39
N ALA A 31 26.00 -26.02 26.67
CA ALA A 31 24.92 -25.05 26.38
C ALA A 31 24.68 -24.90 24.88
N LEU A 32 25.74 -24.91 24.04
CA LEU A 32 25.63 -24.90 22.59
C LEU A 32 25.09 -26.24 22.02
N VAL A 33 25.47 -27.37 22.57
CA VAL A 33 24.92 -28.70 22.19
C VAL A 33 23.50 -28.88 22.70
N TYR A 34 23.13 -28.33 23.86
CA TYR A 34 21.74 -28.29 24.33
C TYR A 34 20.91 -27.29 23.56
N SER A 35 21.45 -26.14 23.10
CA SER A 35 20.73 -25.21 22.25
C SER A 35 20.63 -25.66 20.78
N VAL A 36 21.46 -26.58 20.33
CA VAL A 36 21.36 -27.21 18.99
C VAL A 36 20.46 -28.47 19.00
N SER A 37 20.25 -29.10 20.17
CA SER A 37 19.38 -30.29 20.29
C SER A 37 17.97 -30.03 20.80
N THR A 38 17.65 -28.81 21.26
CA THR A 38 16.26 -28.33 21.35
C THR A 38 15.93 -27.48 20.14
N GLY A 39 16.05 -28.04 18.95
CA GLY A 39 15.26 -27.60 17.83
C GLY A 39 13.80 -27.70 18.28
N PHE A 40 13.21 -26.62 18.77
CA PHE A 40 11.78 -26.50 18.85
C PHE A 40 11.29 -26.73 17.42
N THR A 41 10.99 -27.95 17.05
CA THR A 41 10.05 -28.20 15.98
C THR A 41 8.75 -27.61 16.48
N SER A 42 8.54 -26.34 16.22
CA SER A 42 7.24 -25.72 16.37
C SER A 42 6.25 -26.69 15.75
N SER A 43 5.28 -27.14 16.51
CA SER A 43 4.21 -27.98 15.99
C SER A 43 3.73 -27.34 14.70
N ALA A 44 3.59 -28.12 13.63
CA ALA A 44 3.13 -27.60 12.32
C ALA A 44 1.80 -26.86 12.43
N SER A 45 1.05 -27.11 13.49
CA SER A 45 -0.22 -26.47 13.86
C SER A 45 -0.06 -25.21 14.74
N ALA A 46 1.15 -24.84 15.15
CA ALA A 46 1.34 -23.65 15.98
C ALA A 46 1.36 -22.36 15.15
N TRP A 47 0.72 -21.31 15.67
CA TRP A 47 0.89 -19.96 15.17
C TRP A 47 2.34 -19.48 15.36
N PRO A 48 2.89 -18.69 14.43
CA PRO A 48 4.13 -17.96 14.71
C PRO A 48 4.00 -17.09 15.96
N VAL A 49 5.12 -16.83 16.63
CA VAL A 49 5.16 -15.91 17.76
C VAL A 49 4.76 -14.52 17.26
N ILE A 50 3.77 -13.91 17.90
CA ILE A 50 3.28 -12.59 17.56
C ILE A 50 4.06 -11.56 18.37
N THR A 51 4.83 -10.72 17.68
CA THR A 51 5.51 -9.55 18.23
C THR A 51 4.76 -8.27 17.84
N ARG A 52 5.24 -7.12 18.27
CA ARG A 52 4.64 -5.83 17.92
C ARG A 52 4.58 -5.57 16.39
N GLU A 53 5.49 -6.15 15.59
CA GLU A 53 5.49 -5.98 14.13
C GLU A 53 4.37 -6.76 13.43
N GLN A 54 3.83 -7.81 14.04
CA GLN A 54 2.68 -8.53 13.52
C GLN A 54 1.34 -7.93 13.98
N ARG A 55 1.32 -7.18 15.07
CA ARG A 55 0.11 -6.48 15.49
C ARG A 55 -0.16 -5.29 14.55
N PRO A 56 -1.42 -4.89 14.35
CA PRO A 56 -1.73 -3.68 13.58
C PRO A 56 -1.22 -2.43 14.30
N TRP A 57 -0.82 -1.43 13.54
CA TRP A 57 -0.43 -0.12 14.04
C TRP A 57 -1.51 0.90 13.69
N ALA A 58 -1.39 2.15 14.19
CA ALA A 58 -2.31 3.24 13.86
C ALA A 58 -1.58 4.55 13.60
N TYR A 59 -2.09 5.35 12.67
CA TYR A 59 -1.80 6.76 12.58
C TYR A 59 -2.32 7.45 13.83
N TRP A 60 -1.49 8.32 14.42
CA TRP A 60 -1.77 9.01 15.67
C TRP A 60 -1.52 10.50 15.52
N TRP A 61 -2.59 11.21 15.23
CA TRP A 61 -2.51 12.65 15.00
C TRP A 61 -2.35 13.42 16.30
N TRP A 62 -1.34 14.25 16.34
CA TRP A 62 -1.06 15.21 17.40
C TRP A 62 -1.54 16.59 16.97
N MET A 63 -2.80 16.93 17.24
CA MET A 63 -3.40 18.21 16.90
C MET A 63 -2.75 19.35 17.69
N GLY A 64 -2.13 20.31 16.95
CA GLY A 64 -1.34 21.39 17.55
C GLY A 64 -0.12 20.89 18.33
N SER A 65 0.16 19.58 18.26
CA SER A 65 1.05 18.88 19.19
C SER A 65 0.75 19.21 20.66
N ALA A 66 -0.51 19.50 21.01
CA ALA A 66 -0.98 19.82 22.35
C ALA A 66 -1.07 18.56 23.21
N VAL A 67 0.07 17.96 23.47
CA VAL A 67 0.20 16.69 24.17
C VAL A 67 0.90 16.85 25.51
N ASP A 68 0.60 15.98 26.47
CA ASP A 68 1.25 15.92 27.77
C ASP A 68 1.58 14.47 28.17
N LYS A 69 2.54 14.31 29.07
CA LYS A 69 3.05 12.99 29.47
C LYS A 69 1.99 12.07 30.06
N THR A 70 1.09 12.61 30.86
CA THR A 70 0.04 11.83 31.55
C THR A 70 -0.93 11.21 30.54
N ASN A 71 -1.44 12.05 29.65
CA ASN A 71 -2.38 11.62 28.62
C ASN A 71 -1.68 10.72 27.58
N LEU A 72 -0.42 10.99 27.20
CA LEU A 72 0.35 10.13 26.30
C LEU A 72 0.51 8.71 26.89
N THR A 73 0.92 8.59 28.16
CA THR A 73 1.05 7.30 28.84
C THR A 73 -0.29 6.55 28.89
N ARG A 74 -1.38 7.27 29.21
CA ARG A 74 -2.71 6.68 29.26
C ARG A 74 -3.19 6.16 27.89
N GLU A 75 -3.03 6.94 26.82
CA GLU A 75 -3.44 6.54 25.48
C GLU A 75 -2.63 5.32 25.01
N LEU A 76 -1.30 5.33 25.19
CA LEU A 76 -0.45 4.19 24.84
C LEU A 76 -0.85 2.92 25.60
N THR A 77 -1.22 3.04 26.88
CA THR A 77 -1.72 1.90 27.67
C THR A 77 -3.01 1.34 27.06
N ARG A 78 -3.95 2.21 26.70
CA ARG A 78 -5.20 1.80 26.04
C ARG A 78 -4.95 1.11 24.70
N TYR A 79 -4.00 1.62 23.91
CA TYR A 79 -3.65 0.98 22.62
C TYR A 79 -2.99 -0.39 22.82
N HIS A 80 -2.07 -0.51 23.78
CA HIS A 80 -1.51 -1.82 24.15
C HIS A 80 -2.59 -2.82 24.54
N ASP A 81 -3.52 -2.43 25.43
CA ASP A 81 -4.60 -3.31 25.89
C ASP A 81 -5.56 -3.71 24.78
N ALA A 82 -5.77 -2.85 23.80
CA ALA A 82 -6.53 -3.16 22.59
C ALA A 82 -5.76 -3.98 21.56
N GLY A 83 -4.48 -4.34 21.81
CA GLY A 83 -3.69 -5.22 20.96
C GLY A 83 -2.99 -4.56 19.78
N TYR A 84 -2.74 -3.26 19.84
CA TYR A 84 -1.89 -2.57 18.87
C TYR A 84 -0.42 -2.97 19.00
N GLY A 85 0.32 -2.90 17.90
CA GLY A 85 1.76 -3.09 17.87
C GLY A 85 2.55 -1.79 17.96
N GLY A 86 1.91 -0.65 17.65
CA GLY A 86 2.55 0.65 17.71
C GLY A 86 1.69 1.77 17.19
N VAL A 87 2.28 2.96 17.19
CA VAL A 87 1.66 4.21 16.72
C VAL A 87 2.57 4.94 15.75
N HIS A 88 1.98 5.71 14.86
CA HIS A 88 2.67 6.57 13.91
C HIS A 88 2.31 8.02 14.22
N ILE A 89 3.23 8.78 14.78
CA ILE A 89 3.03 10.18 15.18
C ILE A 89 2.96 11.08 13.94
N ILE A 90 1.86 11.80 13.79
CA ILE A 90 1.66 12.80 12.75
C ILE A 90 1.26 14.13 13.40
N PRO A 91 2.19 15.10 13.52
CA PRO A 91 1.87 16.43 14.01
C PRO A 91 1.05 17.18 12.96
N ILE A 92 -0.11 17.71 13.36
CA ILE A 92 -1.03 18.45 12.46
C ILE A 92 -1.55 19.72 13.13
N TYR A 93 -2.36 20.48 12.37
CA TYR A 93 -3.08 21.66 12.88
C TYR A 93 -3.75 21.39 14.22
N GLY A 94 -4.17 22.44 14.91
CA GLY A 94 -4.68 22.32 16.27
C GLY A 94 -6.18 22.30 16.44
N ALA A 95 -6.63 22.15 17.68
CA ALA A 95 -8.01 22.33 18.12
C ALA A 95 -8.18 23.72 18.74
N ARG A 96 -9.26 24.42 18.40
CA ARG A 96 -9.60 25.75 18.95
C ARG A 96 -9.94 25.66 20.44
N GLY A 97 -9.47 26.65 21.19
CA GLY A 97 -9.57 26.66 22.65
C GLY A 97 -8.43 25.94 23.37
N TRP A 98 -7.49 25.33 22.63
CA TRP A 98 -6.31 24.61 23.16
C TRP A 98 -4.98 25.24 22.75
N GLU A 99 -4.99 26.43 22.18
CA GLU A 99 -3.82 27.12 21.63
C GLU A 99 -2.71 27.33 22.66
N SER A 100 -3.07 27.52 23.92
CA SER A 100 -2.09 27.67 25.02
C SER A 100 -1.29 26.39 25.29
N ASN A 101 -1.78 25.24 24.82
CA ASN A 101 -1.14 23.95 24.97
C ASN A 101 -0.30 23.55 23.74
N TYR A 102 -0.35 24.33 22.65
CA TYR A 102 0.37 23.98 21.43
C TYR A 102 1.86 23.95 21.65
N ILE A 103 2.50 22.95 21.04
CA ILE A 103 3.95 22.78 21.09
C ILE A 103 4.48 22.90 19.66
N SER A 104 5.38 23.86 19.44
CA SER A 104 6.00 24.04 18.13
C SER A 104 6.81 22.82 17.73
N TYR A 105 6.59 22.37 16.49
CA TYR A 105 7.19 21.17 15.93
C TYR A 105 8.72 21.21 16.00
N LEU A 106 9.32 20.11 16.46
CA LEU A 106 10.76 19.94 16.71
C LEU A 106 11.38 20.92 17.72
N SER A 107 10.59 21.69 18.48
CA SER A 107 11.10 22.45 19.60
C SER A 107 11.65 21.53 20.71
N PRO A 108 12.48 22.01 21.65
CA PRO A 108 12.95 21.19 22.77
C PRO A 108 11.81 20.52 23.57
N ARG A 109 10.68 21.21 23.72
CA ARG A 109 9.49 20.65 24.39
C ARG A 109 8.84 19.54 23.55
N TRP A 110 8.79 19.71 22.23
CA TRP A 110 8.29 18.67 21.33
C TRP A 110 9.18 17.42 21.38
N MET A 111 10.51 17.60 21.38
CA MET A 111 11.47 16.49 21.50
C MET A 111 11.39 15.78 22.85
N GLU A 112 11.05 16.51 23.93
CA GLU A 112 10.76 15.92 25.24
C GLU A 112 9.51 15.02 25.20
N MET A 113 8.46 15.45 24.51
CA MET A 113 7.25 14.64 24.36
C MET A 113 7.50 13.40 23.49
N LEU A 114 8.33 13.54 22.45
CA LEU A 114 8.76 12.39 21.64
C LEU A 114 9.53 11.37 22.49
N ASP A 115 10.52 11.81 23.27
CA ASP A 115 11.27 10.91 24.15
C ASP A 115 10.36 10.16 25.13
N HIS A 116 9.46 10.89 25.80
CA HIS A 116 8.49 10.28 26.72
C HIS A 116 7.64 9.22 25.99
N THR A 117 7.11 9.57 24.82
CA THR A 117 6.25 8.68 24.02
C THR A 117 6.99 7.40 23.64
N VAL A 118 8.22 7.52 23.13
CA VAL A 118 8.98 6.34 22.68
C VAL A 118 9.38 5.45 23.87
N ARG A 119 9.74 6.05 25.02
CA ARG A 119 10.05 5.29 26.25
C ARG A 119 8.84 4.53 26.77
N GLU A 120 7.69 5.18 26.87
CA GLU A 120 6.44 4.56 27.31
C GLU A 120 5.96 3.48 26.34
N ALA A 121 6.04 3.74 25.05
CA ALA A 121 5.73 2.74 24.05
C ALA A 121 6.63 1.49 24.19
N ASN A 122 7.94 1.67 24.34
CA ASN A 122 8.86 0.57 24.56
C ASN A 122 8.57 -0.20 25.85
N ARG A 123 8.20 0.49 26.93
CA ARG A 123 7.78 -0.15 28.20
C ARG A 123 6.56 -1.06 28.00
N LEU A 124 5.68 -0.69 27.09
CA LEU A 124 4.44 -1.40 26.77
C LEU A 124 4.57 -2.38 25.59
N ASP A 125 5.78 -2.67 25.11
CA ASP A 125 6.00 -3.46 23.88
C ASP A 125 5.25 -2.90 22.65
N LEU A 126 5.19 -1.58 22.54
CA LEU A 126 4.72 -0.84 21.38
C LEU A 126 5.88 -0.24 20.61
N GLY A 127 5.73 -0.08 19.29
CA GLY A 127 6.65 0.68 18.46
C GLY A 127 6.15 2.11 18.22
N VAL A 128 7.07 2.98 17.78
CA VAL A 128 6.73 4.34 17.38
C VAL A 128 7.38 4.62 16.03
N ASP A 129 6.59 5.02 15.05
CA ASP A 129 7.04 5.65 13.81
C ASP A 129 6.67 7.13 13.84
N MET A 130 7.21 7.94 12.93
CA MET A 130 6.81 9.34 12.77
C MET A 130 6.86 9.80 11.33
N THR A 131 5.97 10.71 10.98
CA THR A 131 6.05 11.48 9.74
C THR A 131 7.29 12.37 9.76
N MET A 132 8.06 12.37 8.68
CA MET A 132 9.15 13.30 8.49
C MET A 132 8.62 14.62 7.93
N GLY A 133 8.16 15.46 8.82
CA GLY A 133 7.45 16.69 8.53
C GLY A 133 6.32 16.91 9.52
N SER A 134 5.48 17.86 9.25
CA SER A 134 4.23 18.08 9.96
C SER A 134 3.10 18.15 8.93
N GLY A 135 1.95 17.55 9.25
CA GLY A 135 0.96 17.26 8.23
C GLY A 135 1.49 16.24 7.23
N TRP A 136 1.24 16.42 5.94
CA TRP A 136 1.79 15.52 4.93
C TRP A 136 2.35 16.26 3.71
N CYS A 137 3.14 15.49 2.93
CA CYS A 137 4.16 15.92 2.00
C CYS A 137 5.37 16.57 2.71
N PHE A 138 6.56 16.30 2.20
CA PHE A 138 7.77 16.95 2.68
C PHE A 138 7.74 18.46 2.38
N GLY A 139 8.28 19.25 3.29
CA GLY A 139 8.35 20.70 3.13
C GLY A 139 8.24 21.46 4.45
N GLY A 140 7.95 22.73 4.35
CA GLY A 140 7.78 23.62 5.48
C GLY A 140 9.07 23.88 6.28
N GLY A 141 8.88 24.63 7.36
CA GLY A 141 9.98 24.99 8.26
C GLY A 141 10.86 26.11 7.73
N PRO A 142 11.95 26.43 8.44
CA PRO A 142 12.70 27.67 8.21
C PRO A 142 13.63 27.63 6.99
N TYR A 143 13.88 26.46 6.40
CA TYR A 143 14.92 26.29 5.36
C TYR A 143 14.37 26.12 3.95
N VAL A 144 13.16 25.61 3.80
CA VAL A 144 12.54 25.44 2.47
C VAL A 144 12.05 26.80 1.97
N GLY A 145 12.78 27.36 1.04
CA GLY A 145 12.53 28.68 0.46
C GLY A 145 11.96 28.62 -0.95
N GLU A 146 12.21 29.70 -1.70
CA GLU A 146 11.70 29.84 -3.08
C GLU A 146 12.38 28.87 -4.05
N GLN A 147 13.64 28.50 -3.82
CA GLN A 147 14.40 27.61 -4.69
C GLN A 147 14.06 26.12 -4.44
N GLU A 148 13.85 25.77 -3.17
CA GLU A 148 13.60 24.41 -2.73
C GLU A 148 12.12 24.03 -2.74
N GLY A 149 11.23 25.03 -2.82
CA GLY A 149 9.79 24.84 -2.86
C GLY A 149 9.29 24.40 -4.24
N ASN A 150 8.11 23.78 -4.26
CA ASN A 150 7.46 23.36 -5.49
C ASN A 150 7.39 24.51 -6.51
N ALA A 151 7.76 24.21 -7.74
CA ALA A 151 7.84 25.22 -8.80
C ALA A 151 7.11 24.78 -10.08
N ASN A 152 6.41 25.72 -10.70
CA ASN A 152 5.86 25.59 -12.03
C ASN A 152 6.83 26.18 -13.06
N VAL A 153 6.89 25.55 -14.24
CA VAL A 153 7.55 26.14 -15.39
C VAL A 153 6.74 27.32 -15.92
N VAL A 154 7.39 28.40 -16.24
CA VAL A 154 6.79 29.56 -16.89
C VAL A 154 7.39 29.71 -18.28
N VAL A 155 6.55 29.51 -19.28
CA VAL A 155 6.90 29.60 -20.69
C VAL A 155 6.28 30.86 -21.27
N LYS A 156 7.09 31.69 -21.94
CA LYS A 156 6.57 32.78 -22.78
C LYS A 156 7.19 32.68 -24.16
N THR A 157 6.44 33.03 -25.16
CA THR A 157 6.89 33.04 -26.55
C THR A 157 6.72 34.41 -27.18
N TYR A 158 7.65 34.75 -28.08
CA TYR A 158 7.65 36.02 -28.80
C TYR A 158 7.92 35.72 -30.29
N ASP A 159 7.04 36.25 -31.14
CA ASP A 159 7.24 36.23 -32.58
C ASP A 159 8.00 37.50 -32.99
N VAL A 160 9.21 37.35 -33.52
CA VAL A 160 10.08 38.48 -33.87
C VAL A 160 10.27 38.51 -35.37
N SER A 161 9.84 39.61 -35.99
CA SER A 161 9.93 39.79 -37.44
C SER A 161 11.37 39.88 -37.93
N ALA A 162 11.61 39.51 -39.18
CA ALA A 162 12.93 39.59 -39.83
C ALA A 162 13.55 40.98 -39.64
N GLY A 163 14.82 41.02 -39.22
CA GLY A 163 15.56 42.27 -38.97
C GLY A 163 15.15 43.07 -37.71
N ALA A 164 14.13 42.61 -36.97
CA ALA A 164 13.71 43.24 -35.73
C ALA A 164 14.55 42.78 -34.53
N LYS A 165 14.64 43.62 -33.50
CA LYS A 165 15.20 43.29 -32.17
C LYS A 165 14.11 42.78 -31.27
N LEU A 166 14.46 41.94 -30.28
CA LEU A 166 13.56 41.52 -29.22
C LEU A 166 13.30 42.72 -28.31
N ALA A 167 12.05 43.15 -28.19
CA ALA A 167 11.67 44.38 -27.50
C ALA A 167 11.66 44.22 -25.96
N GLU A 168 11.43 42.99 -25.47
CA GLU A 168 11.31 42.68 -24.06
C GLU A 168 12.67 42.70 -23.34
N LYS A 169 12.58 43.05 -22.05
CA LYS A 169 13.71 42.98 -21.11
C LYS A 169 13.62 41.76 -20.22
N PHE A 170 14.73 41.09 -20.00
CA PHE A 170 14.81 39.82 -19.24
C PHE A 170 15.72 39.97 -18.03
N ASP A 171 15.31 39.36 -16.91
CA ASP A 171 16.16 39.20 -15.74
C ASP A 171 17.07 37.99 -15.94
N ALA A 172 18.35 38.21 -16.19
CA ALA A 172 19.34 37.14 -16.42
C ALA A 172 19.45 36.15 -15.26
N LYS A 173 19.08 36.54 -14.01
CA LYS A 173 19.10 35.67 -12.83
C LYS A 173 17.88 34.76 -12.74
N LYS A 174 16.77 35.16 -13.34
CA LYS A 174 15.50 34.42 -13.29
C LYS A 174 15.22 33.65 -14.57
N THR A 175 15.85 34.01 -15.68
CA THR A 175 15.68 33.36 -16.98
C THR A 175 16.60 32.14 -17.07
N GLN A 176 16.03 30.96 -17.19
CA GLN A 176 16.78 29.70 -17.29
C GLN A 176 17.10 29.31 -18.75
N ALA A 177 16.26 29.74 -19.69
CA ALA A 177 16.52 29.63 -21.12
C ALA A 177 15.92 30.81 -21.87
N LEU A 178 16.62 31.28 -22.91
CA LEU A 178 16.15 32.23 -23.89
C LEU A 178 16.66 31.73 -25.25
N VAL A 179 15.78 31.15 -26.07
CA VAL A 179 16.15 30.45 -27.30
C VAL A 179 15.31 30.92 -28.46
N ALA A 180 15.97 31.34 -29.52
CA ALA A 180 15.32 31.71 -30.77
C ALA A 180 15.33 30.54 -31.78
N PHE A 181 14.20 30.31 -32.38
CA PHE A 181 13.98 29.33 -33.45
C PHE A 181 13.66 30.09 -34.74
N PRO A 182 14.61 30.16 -35.69
CA PRO A 182 14.41 30.79 -36.98
C PRO A 182 13.24 30.15 -37.72
N GLN A 183 12.41 30.99 -38.32
CA GLN A 183 11.34 30.54 -39.21
C GLN A 183 11.94 30.44 -40.63
N SER A 184 11.76 29.29 -41.30
CA SER A 184 12.16 29.15 -42.69
C SER A 184 11.21 29.99 -43.55
N GLY A 185 11.70 31.08 -44.09
CA GLY A 185 10.95 31.89 -45.07
C GLY A 185 10.64 31.01 -46.27
N ARG A 186 9.37 30.71 -46.55
CA ARG A 186 8.94 30.15 -47.83
C ARG A 186 9.25 31.17 -48.90
N ARG A 187 10.21 30.88 -49.79
CA ARG A 187 10.33 31.62 -51.04
C ARG A 187 9.01 31.47 -51.80
N ARG A 188 8.32 32.62 -52.10
CA ARG A 188 7.24 32.67 -53.06
C ARG A 188 7.81 32.23 -54.42
N GLY A 189 7.50 31.05 -54.83
CA GLY A 189 7.88 30.58 -56.17
C GLY A 189 7.93 29.03 -56.28
N ASP A 190 6.80 28.40 -56.06
CA ASP A 190 6.46 27.13 -56.71
C ASP A 190 4.94 26.87 -56.54
N GLU A 191 4.16 27.55 -57.40
CA GLU A 191 2.77 27.17 -57.64
C GLU A 191 2.77 26.05 -58.70
N SER A 192 2.77 24.80 -58.26
CA SER A 192 2.21 23.75 -59.11
C SER A 192 0.88 23.32 -58.50
N GLN A 193 -0.11 23.52 -59.29
CA GLN A 193 -1.53 23.21 -59.04
C GLN A 193 -1.74 21.75 -58.77
N THR A 194 -2.36 21.42 -57.59
CA THR A 194 -3.29 20.32 -57.50
C THR A 194 -4.47 20.70 -56.62
N LYS A 195 -5.61 20.80 -57.28
CA LYS A 195 -6.92 20.96 -56.66
C LYS A 195 -7.32 19.69 -55.94
N THR A 196 -7.43 19.72 -54.62
CA THR A 196 -8.47 19.01 -53.89
C THR A 196 -8.61 19.70 -52.53
N GLY A 197 -9.83 20.21 -52.25
CA GLY A 197 -10.11 20.97 -51.06
C GLY A 197 -10.20 20.10 -49.80
N LEU A 198 -9.39 20.45 -48.86
CA LEU A 198 -9.54 20.28 -47.43
C LEU A 198 -8.51 21.23 -46.80
N GLU A 199 -8.99 22.23 -46.09
CA GLU A 199 -8.12 23.17 -45.38
C GLU A 199 -7.42 22.40 -44.25
N THR A 200 -6.14 22.08 -44.46
CA THR A 200 -5.25 21.61 -43.37
C THR A 200 -4.70 22.85 -42.63
N PRO A 201 -4.69 22.86 -41.31
CA PRO A 201 -4.10 23.95 -40.53
C PRO A 201 -2.62 24.13 -40.92
N TYR A 202 -2.20 25.38 -41.09
CA TYR A 202 -0.83 25.78 -41.36
C TYR A 202 0.11 25.19 -40.28
N VAL A 203 0.89 24.15 -40.59
CA VAL A 203 1.98 23.68 -39.78
C VAL A 203 3.22 24.51 -40.09
N VAL A 204 3.58 25.41 -39.17
CA VAL A 204 4.86 26.14 -39.26
C VAL A 204 5.95 25.18 -38.80
N SER A 205 6.74 24.66 -39.73
CA SER A 205 7.90 23.84 -39.38
C SER A 205 9.05 24.74 -38.91
N TYR A 206 9.49 24.58 -37.68
CA TYR A 206 10.67 25.24 -37.13
C TYR A 206 11.93 24.40 -37.43
N ASN A 207 12.98 25.05 -37.89
CA ASN A 207 14.28 24.37 -38.07
C ASN A 207 15.00 24.26 -36.75
N GLN A 208 14.75 23.19 -35.99
CA GLN A 208 15.30 22.95 -34.65
C GLN A 208 16.82 22.81 -34.64
N SER A 209 17.43 22.42 -35.77
CA SER A 209 18.90 22.33 -35.91
C SER A 209 19.60 23.69 -35.84
N GLU A 210 18.81 24.79 -35.95
CA GLU A 210 19.33 26.17 -35.93
C GLU A 210 18.91 26.97 -34.70
N ALA A 211 18.50 26.29 -33.60
CA ALA A 211 18.16 26.94 -32.34
C ALA A 211 19.31 27.81 -31.83
N ILE A 212 19.06 29.09 -31.60
CA ILE A 212 20.03 30.08 -31.17
C ILE A 212 19.85 30.36 -29.67
N ASP A 213 20.84 30.01 -28.87
CA ASP A 213 20.85 30.34 -27.44
C ASP A 213 21.16 31.83 -27.25
N LEU A 214 20.23 32.58 -26.70
CA LEU A 214 20.32 34.01 -26.43
C LEU A 214 20.56 34.34 -24.96
N LEU A 215 20.61 33.35 -24.07
CA LEU A 215 20.70 33.56 -22.63
C LEU A 215 21.92 34.40 -22.25
N LYS A 216 23.07 34.13 -22.84
CA LYS A 216 24.31 34.86 -22.61
C LYS A 216 24.37 36.24 -23.28
N ARG A 217 23.38 36.59 -24.08
CA ARG A 217 23.23 37.88 -24.76
C ARG A 217 22.33 38.86 -24.02
N ILE A 218 21.86 38.50 -22.84
CA ILE A 218 21.12 39.41 -21.97
C ILE A 218 22.10 40.37 -21.35
N SER A 219 21.92 41.67 -21.63
CA SER A 219 22.70 42.75 -21.09
C SER A 219 22.33 43.04 -19.62
N PRO A 220 23.17 43.79 -18.84
CA PRO A 220 22.84 44.12 -17.45
C PRO A 220 21.55 44.89 -17.27
N ASP A 221 21.08 45.61 -18.29
CA ASP A 221 19.81 46.35 -18.29
C ASP A 221 18.61 45.48 -18.72
N GLY A 222 18.86 44.18 -18.99
CA GLY A 222 17.86 43.19 -19.39
C GLY A 222 17.59 43.15 -20.89
N SER A 223 18.13 44.04 -21.70
CA SER A 223 18.01 44.00 -23.17
C SER A 223 18.80 42.81 -23.76
N VAL A 224 18.37 42.38 -24.95
CA VAL A 224 19.04 41.25 -25.65
C VAL A 224 19.75 41.78 -26.91
N ASP A 225 21.03 41.63 -26.99
CA ASP A 225 21.81 42.00 -28.19
C ASP A 225 21.70 40.92 -29.27
N TRP A 226 20.58 41.01 -29.99
CA TRP A 226 20.28 40.10 -31.09
C TRP A 226 19.23 40.70 -32.04
N VAL A 227 19.35 40.34 -33.30
CA VAL A 227 18.45 40.73 -34.38
C VAL A 227 17.95 39.44 -35.03
N ALA A 228 16.66 39.37 -35.31
CA ALA A 228 16.04 38.20 -35.92
C ALA A 228 16.56 37.99 -37.35
N PRO A 229 16.85 36.79 -37.78
CA PRO A 229 17.31 36.45 -39.14
C PRO A 229 16.25 36.70 -40.21
N GLU A 230 16.62 36.60 -41.49
CA GLU A 230 15.70 36.61 -42.59
C GLU A 230 14.65 35.53 -42.43
N GLY A 231 13.36 35.90 -42.48
CA GLY A 231 12.24 35.00 -42.14
C GLY A 231 11.65 35.18 -40.74
N GLY A 232 12.37 35.89 -39.83
CA GLY A 232 11.95 36.07 -38.47
C GLY A 232 12.28 34.89 -37.56
N ALA A 233 11.88 34.92 -36.33
CA ALA A 233 12.07 33.84 -35.36
C ALA A 233 10.97 33.81 -34.30
N LYS A 234 10.69 32.63 -33.77
CA LYS A 234 9.94 32.45 -32.53
C LYS A 234 10.92 32.27 -31.37
N VAL A 235 10.82 33.12 -30.37
CA VAL A 235 11.68 33.10 -29.19
C VAL A 235 10.93 32.50 -28.00
N TYR A 236 11.53 31.50 -27.37
CA TYR A 236 11.03 30.91 -26.14
C TYR A 236 11.84 31.39 -24.96
N THR A 237 11.15 31.76 -23.89
CA THR A 237 11.80 32.01 -22.61
C THR A 237 11.24 31.05 -21.58
N ILE A 238 12.15 30.50 -20.80
CA ILE A 238 11.83 29.60 -19.68
C ILE A 238 12.32 30.23 -18.40
N SER A 239 11.42 30.30 -17.45
CA SER A 239 11.71 30.62 -16.05
C SER A 239 10.88 29.71 -15.15
N GLN A 240 11.12 29.77 -13.86
CA GLN A 240 10.29 29.09 -12.88
C GLN A 240 9.58 30.09 -11.98
N LYS A 241 8.44 29.65 -11.45
CA LYS A 241 7.70 30.38 -10.41
C LYS A 241 7.37 29.43 -9.28
N LEU A 242 7.64 29.86 -8.03
CA LEU A 242 7.18 29.12 -6.85
C LEU A 242 5.68 28.85 -6.96
N ASN A 243 5.30 27.60 -6.80
CA ASN A 243 3.92 27.18 -6.72
C ASN A 243 3.34 27.65 -5.37
N ALA A 244 2.05 28.05 -5.36
CA ALA A 244 1.38 28.45 -4.12
C ALA A 244 1.10 27.29 -3.15
N GLN A 245 1.46 26.07 -3.52
CA GLN A 245 1.20 24.88 -2.73
C GLN A 245 2.05 24.85 -1.47
N LYS A 246 1.38 24.71 -0.33
CA LYS A 246 2.00 24.58 0.99
C LYS A 246 1.81 23.17 1.52
N VAL A 247 2.65 22.80 2.50
CA VAL A 247 2.46 21.58 3.30
C VAL A 247 1.01 21.53 3.76
N LYS A 248 0.37 20.38 3.61
CA LYS A 248 -1.01 20.18 4.03
C LYS A 248 -1.09 19.93 5.53
N ARG A 249 -2.06 20.57 6.16
CA ARG A 249 -2.39 20.34 7.58
C ARG A 249 -1.21 20.52 8.54
N PRO A 250 -0.34 21.51 8.38
CA PRO A 250 0.87 21.61 9.19
C PRO A 250 0.56 21.87 10.65
N ALA A 251 1.38 21.30 11.53
CA ALA A 251 1.41 21.67 12.93
C ALA A 251 2.09 23.03 13.14
N PRO A 252 1.86 23.71 14.26
CA PRO A 252 2.56 24.94 14.59
C PRO A 252 4.08 24.80 14.47
N GLY A 253 4.69 25.69 13.71
CA GLY A 253 6.12 25.67 13.39
C GLY A 253 6.54 24.71 12.27
N GLY A 254 5.57 24.09 11.58
CA GLY A 254 5.80 23.22 10.41
C GLY A 254 5.33 23.80 9.10
N GLU A 255 4.78 25.02 9.10
CA GLU A 255 4.22 25.68 7.94
C GLU A 255 5.30 26.02 6.89
N GLY A 256 4.90 26.11 5.63
CA GLY A 256 5.77 26.53 4.53
C GLY A 256 5.46 25.87 3.20
N PRO A 257 6.26 26.16 2.16
CA PRO A 257 6.10 25.54 0.85
C PRO A 257 6.33 24.02 0.89
N MET A 258 5.65 23.26 0.04
CA MET A 258 6.01 21.87 -0.22
C MET A 258 7.37 21.80 -0.90
N LEU A 259 8.13 20.76 -0.61
CA LEU A 259 9.46 20.51 -1.15
C LEU A 259 9.41 20.17 -2.63
N ASN A 260 10.34 20.69 -3.41
CA ASN A 260 10.50 20.33 -4.81
C ASN A 260 11.35 19.05 -4.95
N LEU A 261 10.70 17.91 -5.10
CA LEU A 261 11.38 16.62 -5.28
C LEU A 261 12.04 16.43 -6.66
N ILE A 262 11.81 17.35 -7.60
CA ILE A 262 12.48 17.38 -8.91
C ILE A 262 13.81 18.18 -8.83
N TYR A 263 14.05 18.87 -7.71
CA TYR A 263 15.30 19.58 -7.46
C TYR A 263 16.22 18.79 -6.53
N SER A 264 17.33 18.27 -7.08
CA SER A 264 18.22 17.38 -6.33
C SER A 264 18.81 17.99 -5.05
N ASN A 265 18.96 19.33 -5.03
CA ASN A 265 19.51 20.06 -3.87
C ASN A 265 18.44 20.48 -2.83
N ALA A 266 17.15 20.24 -3.08
CA ALA A 266 16.09 20.60 -2.13
C ALA A 266 16.07 19.65 -0.92
N MET A 267 16.31 18.35 -1.13
CA MET A 267 16.27 17.36 -0.05
C MET A 267 17.31 17.64 1.06
N PRO A 268 18.58 17.92 0.80
CA PRO A 268 19.54 18.27 1.85
C PRO A 268 19.13 19.51 2.66
N VAL A 269 18.55 20.51 2.01
CA VAL A 269 18.06 21.72 2.69
C VAL A 269 16.91 21.39 3.64
N PHE A 270 15.95 20.60 3.18
CA PHE A 270 14.85 20.11 4.01
C PHE A 270 15.34 19.28 5.21
N LEU A 271 16.27 18.36 4.98
CA LEU A 271 16.81 17.48 6.01
C LEU A 271 17.64 18.21 7.08
N ARG A 272 18.12 19.42 6.79
CA ARG A 272 18.91 20.21 7.74
C ARG A 272 18.18 20.45 9.06
N ARG A 273 16.89 20.78 9.03
CA ARG A 273 16.06 20.98 10.22
C ARG A 273 16.02 19.74 11.13
N PHE A 274 15.86 18.57 10.51
CA PHE A 274 15.85 17.30 11.24
C PHE A 274 17.24 16.94 11.75
N THR A 275 18.27 17.24 10.98
CA THR A 275 19.65 17.07 11.42
C THR A 275 19.92 17.88 12.69
N GLU A 276 19.55 19.16 12.72
CA GLU A 276 19.71 20.03 13.89
C GLU A 276 18.94 19.53 15.11
N ALA A 277 17.71 19.02 14.92
CA ALA A 277 16.89 18.50 16.00
C ALA A 277 17.40 17.15 16.55
N PHE A 278 17.80 16.23 15.67
CA PHE A 278 18.13 14.85 16.06
C PHE A 278 19.61 14.61 16.36
N ASP A 279 20.55 15.43 15.87
CA ASP A 279 21.98 15.27 16.20
C ASP A 279 22.26 15.63 17.66
N ASN A 280 21.47 16.51 18.25
CA ASN A 280 21.54 16.88 19.67
C ASN A 280 20.53 16.09 20.54
N TYR A 281 19.79 15.18 19.97
CA TYR A 281 18.79 14.40 20.67
C TYR A 281 19.37 13.08 21.19
N HIS A 282 19.40 12.92 22.52
CA HIS A 282 19.91 11.75 23.20
C HIS A 282 18.78 10.86 23.78
N GLY A 283 17.53 11.15 23.42
CA GLY A 283 16.34 10.41 23.86
C GLY A 283 16.14 9.10 23.08
N ALA A 284 15.07 8.40 23.44
CA ALA A 284 14.64 7.19 22.73
C ALA A 284 14.15 7.53 21.33
N LYS A 285 14.55 6.74 20.34
CA LYS A 285 14.30 7.03 18.92
C LYS A 285 13.08 6.27 18.39
N PRO A 286 12.25 6.88 17.53
CA PRO A 286 11.25 6.15 16.76
C PRO A 286 11.90 5.10 15.84
N ARG A 287 11.13 4.10 15.41
CA ARG A 287 11.59 3.03 14.52
C ARG A 287 11.78 3.52 13.08
N ALA A 288 10.80 4.27 12.56
CA ALA A 288 10.75 4.66 11.15
C ALA A 288 10.48 6.15 10.97
N GLN A 289 11.00 6.64 9.83
CA GLN A 289 10.61 7.92 9.22
C GLN A 289 9.68 7.64 8.04
N TYR A 290 8.61 8.42 7.92
CA TYR A 290 7.57 8.21 6.93
C TYR A 290 7.46 9.37 5.94
N HIS A 291 7.24 9.02 4.68
CA HIS A 291 6.83 9.90 3.59
C HIS A 291 5.46 9.46 3.10
N ASP A 292 4.52 10.35 3.19
CA ASP A 292 3.11 10.21 2.81
C ASP A 292 2.92 10.18 1.29
N SER A 293 1.68 10.03 0.82
CA SER A 293 1.31 10.03 -0.59
C SER A 293 1.87 11.24 -1.33
N TYR A 294 2.21 11.03 -2.60
CA TYR A 294 2.81 12.08 -3.43
C TYR A 294 1.75 13.05 -3.92
N GLU A 295 1.67 14.21 -3.28
CA GLU A 295 0.71 15.25 -3.65
C GLU A 295 1.37 16.54 -4.16
N TYR A 296 2.62 16.47 -4.56
CA TYR A 296 3.38 17.60 -5.08
C TYR A 296 2.95 17.93 -6.51
N LYS A 297 2.91 19.24 -6.81
CA LYS A 297 2.56 19.75 -8.15
C LYS A 297 3.75 20.44 -8.82
N SER A 298 4.96 20.05 -8.45
CA SER A 298 6.17 20.58 -9.09
C SER A 298 6.33 20.03 -10.49
N GLU A 299 6.65 20.90 -11.42
CA GLU A 299 6.90 20.55 -12.82
C GLU A 299 8.33 20.87 -13.27
N TRP A 300 9.05 21.66 -12.48
CA TRP A 300 10.34 22.21 -12.89
C TRP A 300 11.29 22.40 -11.72
N SER A 301 12.60 22.58 -12.03
CA SER A 301 13.63 22.89 -11.04
C SER A 301 14.71 23.85 -11.60
N PRO A 302 15.50 24.48 -10.73
CA PRO A 302 16.59 25.35 -11.15
C PRO A 302 17.62 24.69 -12.04
N ASP A 303 17.88 23.38 -11.83
CA ASP A 303 18.91 22.59 -12.52
C ASP A 303 18.33 21.65 -13.58
N PHE A 304 17.04 21.78 -13.94
CA PHE A 304 16.34 20.81 -14.77
C PHE A 304 16.98 20.60 -16.16
N PHE A 305 17.42 21.66 -16.81
CA PHE A 305 18.11 21.55 -18.10
C PHE A 305 19.40 20.74 -18.03
N ASP A 306 20.19 20.93 -16.99
CA ASP A 306 21.43 20.18 -16.77
C ASP A 306 21.14 18.71 -16.45
N GLN A 307 20.15 18.44 -15.60
CA GLN A 307 19.70 17.09 -15.28
C GLN A 307 19.18 16.36 -16.52
N PHE A 308 18.39 17.03 -17.32
CA PHE A 308 17.88 16.48 -18.56
C PHE A 308 19.02 16.14 -19.54
N GLN A 309 19.91 17.10 -19.81
CA GLN A 309 21.04 16.88 -20.73
C GLN A 309 21.96 15.75 -20.24
N LYS A 310 22.22 15.69 -18.95
CA LYS A 310 23.06 14.63 -18.33
C LYS A 310 22.43 13.24 -18.53
N ARG A 311 21.12 13.12 -18.40
CA ARG A 311 20.41 11.85 -18.43
C ARG A 311 19.97 11.42 -19.84
N ARG A 312 19.51 12.37 -20.64
CA ARG A 312 18.97 12.11 -21.99
C ARG A 312 19.99 12.28 -23.11
N GLY A 313 21.12 12.95 -22.85
CA GLY A 313 22.23 13.10 -23.81
C GLY A 313 22.03 14.17 -24.88
N TYR A 314 20.97 15.00 -24.79
CA TYR A 314 20.75 16.14 -25.66
C TYR A 314 20.18 17.34 -24.88
N LYS A 315 20.20 18.51 -25.50
CA LYS A 315 19.73 19.76 -24.86
C LYS A 315 18.21 19.91 -25.02
N LEU A 316 17.46 19.95 -23.90
CA LEU A 316 16.05 20.22 -23.93
C LEU A 316 15.71 21.61 -24.49
N GLN A 317 16.65 22.55 -24.36
CA GLN A 317 16.52 23.90 -24.92
C GLN A 317 16.30 23.90 -26.42
N SER A 318 16.82 22.92 -27.15
CA SER A 318 16.62 22.78 -28.59
C SER A 318 15.24 22.20 -28.95
N GLU A 319 14.50 21.68 -27.98
CA GLU A 319 13.23 20.98 -28.15
C GLU A 319 12.05 21.73 -27.52
N LEU A 320 12.21 22.99 -27.10
CA LEU A 320 11.15 23.79 -26.49
C LEU A 320 9.87 23.88 -27.33
N PRO A 321 9.93 24.03 -28.68
CA PRO A 321 8.73 23.98 -29.49
C PRO A 321 8.00 22.62 -29.39
N ALA A 322 8.74 21.52 -29.46
CA ALA A 322 8.19 20.18 -29.33
C ALA A 322 7.56 19.93 -27.96
N LEU A 323 8.17 20.45 -26.87
CA LEU A 323 7.65 20.26 -25.53
C LEU A 323 6.39 21.09 -25.24
N PHE A 324 6.32 22.34 -25.77
CA PHE A 324 5.31 23.30 -25.32
C PHE A 324 4.33 23.81 -26.37
N SER A 325 4.60 23.60 -27.65
CA SER A 325 3.81 24.25 -28.71
C SER A 325 3.45 23.37 -29.90
N GLU A 326 4.16 22.27 -30.11
CA GLU A 326 3.94 21.36 -31.22
C GLU A 326 3.16 20.11 -30.79
N THR A 327 2.72 19.33 -31.78
CA THR A 327 2.08 18.02 -31.62
C THR A 327 2.75 17.02 -32.55
N GLY A 328 2.58 15.72 -32.23
CA GLY A 328 3.07 14.64 -33.09
C GLY A 328 4.13 13.75 -32.41
N GLU A 329 4.79 12.95 -33.21
CA GLU A 329 5.74 11.92 -32.71
C GLU A 329 6.90 12.54 -31.93
N ARG A 330 7.47 13.63 -32.42
CA ARG A 330 8.60 14.29 -31.76
C ARG A 330 8.20 14.82 -30.38
N THR A 331 7.04 15.47 -30.29
CA THR A 331 6.47 15.93 -29.02
C THR A 331 6.31 14.78 -28.02
N ALA A 332 5.71 13.67 -28.46
CA ALA A 332 5.51 12.50 -27.61
C ALA A 332 6.84 11.94 -27.06
N ARG A 333 7.88 11.92 -27.91
CA ARG A 333 9.22 11.46 -27.51
C ARG A 333 9.92 12.39 -26.52
N VAL A 334 9.83 13.70 -26.74
CA VAL A 334 10.42 14.71 -25.84
C VAL A 334 9.69 14.70 -24.50
N LEU A 335 8.36 14.57 -24.50
CA LEU A 335 7.56 14.39 -23.27
C LEU A 335 7.93 13.12 -22.52
N CYS A 336 8.15 12.02 -23.20
CA CYS A 336 8.61 10.79 -22.59
C CYS A 336 9.97 10.99 -21.89
N ASP A 337 10.95 11.58 -22.57
CA ASP A 337 12.28 11.88 -22.01
C ASP A 337 12.20 12.88 -20.84
N TYR A 338 11.28 13.85 -20.90
CA TYR A 338 11.03 14.79 -19.81
C TYR A 338 10.47 14.07 -18.56
N ARG A 339 9.44 13.23 -18.72
CA ARG A 339 8.79 12.47 -17.64
C ARG A 339 9.74 11.44 -17.02
N GLU A 340 10.50 10.76 -17.86
CA GLU A 340 11.52 9.82 -17.41
C GLU A 340 12.65 10.56 -16.64
N THR A 341 13.02 11.78 -17.04
CA THR A 341 14.01 12.60 -16.32
C THR A 341 13.50 12.96 -14.92
N VAL A 342 12.25 13.35 -14.79
CA VAL A 342 11.61 13.60 -13.49
C VAL A 342 11.63 12.34 -12.61
N SER A 343 11.24 11.20 -13.16
CA SER A 343 11.27 9.92 -12.45
C SER A 343 12.68 9.55 -11.97
N ASP A 344 13.68 9.75 -12.83
CA ASP A 344 15.09 9.46 -12.50
C ASP A 344 15.62 10.36 -11.39
N ILE A 345 15.33 11.67 -11.42
CA ILE A 345 15.75 12.60 -10.35
C ILE A 345 15.17 12.16 -9.01
N MET A 346 13.89 11.80 -8.98
CA MET A 346 13.24 11.34 -7.76
C MET A 346 13.85 10.04 -7.24
N ALA A 347 14.10 9.07 -8.13
CA ALA A 347 14.56 7.73 -7.77
C ALA A 347 16.08 7.65 -7.50
N GLU A 348 16.89 8.53 -8.07
CA GLU A 348 18.36 8.48 -7.97
C GLU A 348 18.96 9.57 -7.10
N ASP A 349 18.35 10.76 -7.10
CA ASP A 349 18.93 11.93 -6.40
C ASP A 349 18.11 12.30 -5.14
N SER A 350 16.80 12.51 -5.23
CA SER A 350 16.02 13.12 -4.13
C SER A 350 15.72 12.14 -3.01
N LEU A 351 14.91 11.10 -3.25
CA LEU A 351 14.51 10.16 -2.21
C LEU A 351 15.65 9.34 -1.61
N PRO A 352 16.68 8.91 -2.38
CA PRO A 352 17.82 8.21 -1.78
C PRO A 352 18.59 9.02 -0.73
N GLN A 353 18.58 10.35 -0.80
CA GLN A 353 19.21 11.20 0.22
C GLN A 353 18.45 11.10 1.55
N TRP A 354 17.12 11.11 1.51
CA TRP A 354 16.28 10.89 2.69
C TRP A 354 16.45 9.48 3.29
N VAL A 355 16.46 8.44 2.45
CA VAL A 355 16.70 7.05 2.89
C VAL A 355 18.07 6.93 3.55
N LYS A 356 19.12 7.47 2.92
CA LYS A 356 20.47 7.47 3.47
C LYS A 356 20.55 8.22 4.80
N TRP A 357 19.95 9.41 4.90
CA TRP A 357 19.89 10.20 6.12
C TRP A 357 19.22 9.42 7.26
N SER A 358 18.12 8.75 6.97
CA SER A 358 17.37 7.92 7.92
C SER A 358 18.21 6.74 8.41
N HIS A 359 18.80 5.97 7.50
CA HIS A 359 19.64 4.81 7.84
C HIS A 359 20.87 5.20 8.65
N GLN A 360 21.52 6.33 8.36
CA GLN A 360 22.66 6.83 9.13
C GLN A 360 22.33 7.13 10.60
N ARG A 361 21.04 7.37 10.91
CA ARG A 361 20.54 7.62 12.26
C ARG A 361 19.83 6.42 12.90
N GLY A 362 19.83 5.27 12.18
CA GLY A 362 19.26 4.02 12.67
C GLY A 362 17.75 3.92 12.49
N TYR A 363 17.14 4.77 11.66
CA TYR A 363 15.73 4.68 11.26
C TYR A 363 15.57 3.80 10.02
N ILE A 364 14.47 3.08 9.92
CA ILE A 364 13.98 2.56 8.64
C ILE A 364 13.06 3.61 7.99
N THR A 365 12.76 3.40 6.70
CA THR A 365 11.92 4.31 5.93
C THR A 365 10.62 3.63 5.50
N ARG A 366 9.51 4.36 5.56
CA ARG A 366 8.22 4.00 5.02
C ARG A 366 7.82 5.03 3.97
N ASN A 367 7.28 4.60 2.84
CA ASN A 367 6.95 5.50 1.73
C ASN A 367 5.69 5.07 0.99
N GLU A 368 4.75 6.01 0.86
CA GLU A 368 3.67 5.94 -0.11
C GLU A 368 4.10 6.62 -1.40
N ALA A 369 4.40 5.85 -2.42
CA ALA A 369 4.83 6.41 -3.69
C ALA A 369 3.66 6.77 -4.63
N HIS A 370 2.44 6.34 -4.34
CA HIS A 370 1.29 6.66 -5.17
C HIS A 370 1.03 8.17 -5.22
N GLY A 371 0.46 8.64 -6.31
CA GLY A 371 0.34 10.06 -6.62
C GLY A 371 1.55 10.62 -7.39
N SER A 372 2.66 9.89 -7.44
CA SER A 372 3.86 10.31 -8.16
C SER A 372 3.69 10.24 -9.69
N PRO A 373 4.35 11.15 -10.45
CA PRO A 373 4.51 11.03 -11.89
C PRO A 373 5.64 10.05 -12.29
N GLY A 374 6.47 9.62 -11.35
CA GLY A 374 7.60 8.73 -11.57
C GLY A 374 7.22 7.25 -11.59
N ASN A 375 8.17 6.35 -11.87
CA ASN A 375 7.96 4.91 -11.83
C ASN A 375 7.66 4.44 -10.40
N LEU A 376 6.40 4.10 -10.12
CA LEU A 376 5.95 3.71 -8.78
C LEU A 376 6.72 2.52 -8.22
N LEU A 377 7.04 1.51 -9.06
CA LEU A 377 7.78 0.32 -8.61
C LEU A 377 9.18 0.67 -8.12
N ASP A 378 9.85 1.59 -8.81
CA ASP A 378 11.18 2.05 -8.44
C ASP A 378 11.14 2.88 -7.16
N LEU A 379 10.15 3.80 -7.04
CA LEU A 379 10.01 4.66 -5.87
C LEU A 379 9.60 3.88 -4.61
N TYR A 380 8.69 2.92 -4.73
CA TYR A 380 8.35 2.01 -3.64
C TYR A 380 9.56 1.18 -3.18
N ALA A 381 10.36 0.66 -4.12
CA ALA A 381 11.50 -0.20 -3.81
C ALA A 381 12.62 0.50 -3.02
N LEU A 382 12.67 1.83 -3.03
CA LEU A 382 13.66 2.62 -2.28
C LEU A 382 13.46 2.51 -0.77
N ALA A 383 12.21 2.48 -0.31
CA ALA A 383 11.89 2.41 1.11
C ALA A 383 12.10 1.00 1.69
N ASP A 384 12.31 0.92 3.00
CA ASP A 384 12.35 -0.37 3.71
C ASP A 384 10.96 -0.98 3.83
N VAL A 385 9.91 -0.14 3.90
CA VAL A 385 8.51 -0.52 3.92
C VAL A 385 7.79 0.27 2.82
N PRO A 386 7.63 -0.29 1.61
CA PRO A 386 6.67 0.22 0.64
C PRO A 386 5.26 0.21 1.22
N GLU A 387 4.53 1.30 1.09
CA GLU A 387 3.19 1.45 1.67
C GLU A 387 2.19 1.90 0.62
N THR A 388 1.04 1.23 0.56
CA THR A 388 -0.07 1.56 -0.32
C THR A 388 -1.25 2.11 0.46
N GLU A 389 -2.31 2.46 -0.23
CA GLU A 389 -3.59 2.88 0.33
C GLU A 389 -4.75 2.18 -0.39
N MET A 390 -5.84 1.88 0.34
CA MET A 390 -7.15 1.62 -0.24
C MET A 390 -8.14 2.64 0.31
N PHE A 391 -8.60 3.52 -0.55
CA PHE A 391 -9.41 4.68 -0.21
C PHE A 391 -10.88 4.44 -0.56
N ARG A 392 -11.81 4.68 0.36
CA ARG A 392 -13.27 4.56 0.14
C ARG A 392 -13.66 3.19 -0.47
N LEU A 393 -14.38 3.28 -1.59
CA LEU A 393 -14.80 2.16 -2.42
C LEU A 393 -13.76 1.79 -3.49
N ASP A 394 -12.69 2.55 -3.63
CA ASP A 394 -11.61 2.32 -4.58
C ASP A 394 -10.68 1.21 -4.08
N ARG A 395 -11.24 0.01 -3.96
CA ARG A 395 -10.54 -1.16 -3.45
C ARG A 395 -9.95 -2.00 -4.58
N ASN A 396 -9.16 -1.36 -5.45
CA ASN A 396 -8.48 -2.09 -6.50
C ASN A 396 -7.24 -2.81 -5.96
N LYS A 397 -7.38 -4.13 -5.75
CA LYS A 397 -6.32 -5.00 -5.24
C LYS A 397 -5.06 -4.98 -6.11
N LEU A 398 -5.22 -4.82 -7.43
CA LEU A 398 -4.13 -4.83 -8.40
C LEU A 398 -3.29 -3.54 -8.37
N ILE A 399 -3.90 -2.40 -8.02
CA ILE A 399 -3.16 -1.15 -7.79
C ILE A 399 -2.36 -1.24 -6.48
N SER A 400 -2.97 -1.70 -5.40
CA SER A 400 -2.25 -1.92 -4.12
C SER A 400 -1.10 -2.91 -4.27
N LYS A 401 -1.20 -3.84 -5.22
CA LYS A 401 -0.16 -4.81 -5.55
C LYS A 401 1.13 -4.18 -6.11
N PHE A 402 1.15 -2.92 -6.53
CA PHE A 402 2.39 -2.23 -6.91
C PHE A 402 3.37 -2.13 -5.75
N ALA A 403 2.89 -1.77 -4.55
CA ALA A 403 3.73 -1.70 -3.35
C ALA A 403 4.25 -3.09 -2.95
N SER A 404 3.37 -4.12 -2.95
CA SER A 404 3.79 -5.49 -2.60
C SER A 404 4.74 -6.08 -3.64
N SER A 405 4.52 -5.83 -4.94
CA SER A 405 5.43 -6.26 -6.00
C SER A 405 6.81 -5.62 -5.87
N ALA A 406 6.86 -4.30 -5.64
CA ALA A 406 8.13 -3.60 -5.41
C ALA A 406 8.89 -4.18 -4.22
N ALA A 407 8.18 -4.46 -3.11
CA ALA A 407 8.75 -5.09 -1.93
C ALA A 407 9.28 -6.50 -2.22
N HIS A 408 8.46 -7.34 -2.86
CA HIS A 408 8.79 -8.73 -3.19
C HIS A 408 10.01 -8.82 -4.10
N VAL A 409 10.04 -8.01 -5.17
CA VAL A 409 11.16 -8.01 -6.13
C VAL A 409 12.44 -7.46 -5.50
N ALA A 410 12.34 -6.40 -4.69
CA ALA A 410 13.49 -5.79 -4.01
C ALA A 410 13.94 -6.56 -2.74
N GLY A 411 13.16 -7.53 -2.26
CA GLY A 411 13.49 -8.32 -1.05
C GLY A 411 13.18 -7.60 0.25
N ARG A 412 12.20 -6.68 0.25
CA ARG A 412 11.71 -6.05 1.48
C ARG A 412 10.76 -7.00 2.22
N LYS A 413 10.84 -7.01 3.54
CA LYS A 413 10.03 -7.90 4.40
C LYS A 413 8.61 -7.40 4.56
N PHE A 414 8.45 -6.09 4.76
CA PHE A 414 7.18 -5.47 5.09
C PHE A 414 6.57 -4.78 3.88
N VAL A 415 5.25 -4.86 3.79
CA VAL A 415 4.41 -4.10 2.87
C VAL A 415 3.36 -3.41 3.72
N GLY A 416 3.48 -2.08 3.85
CA GLY A 416 2.55 -1.26 4.62
C GLY A 416 1.28 -0.92 3.85
N CYS A 417 0.29 -0.43 4.60
CA CYS A 417 -0.89 0.19 4.03
C CYS A 417 -1.49 1.20 5.00
N GLU A 418 -1.75 2.42 4.51
CA GLU A 418 -2.73 3.32 5.12
C GLU A 418 -4.10 2.65 5.00
N THR A 419 -4.73 2.35 6.15
CA THR A 419 -5.83 1.40 6.21
C THR A 419 -7.07 2.02 6.82
N GLY A 420 -8.12 2.18 6.02
CA GLY A 420 -9.43 2.63 6.48
C GLY A 420 -9.71 4.11 6.26
N THR A 421 -8.92 4.82 5.47
CA THR A 421 -9.19 6.20 5.04
C THR A 421 -10.53 6.26 4.32
N TRP A 422 -11.46 7.04 4.88
CA TRP A 422 -12.83 7.12 4.37
C TRP A 422 -13.47 5.74 4.14
N LEU A 423 -13.29 4.80 5.07
CA LEU A 423 -13.86 3.45 4.95
C LEU A 423 -15.37 3.50 4.70
N LYS A 424 -16.07 4.31 5.51
CA LYS A 424 -17.46 4.75 5.36
C LYS A 424 -17.62 6.16 5.92
N GLU A 425 -18.83 6.63 6.08
CA GLU A 425 -19.12 7.87 6.80
C GLU A 425 -18.81 7.70 8.28
N HIS A 426 -18.22 8.73 8.88
CA HIS A 426 -17.80 8.74 10.28
C HIS A 426 -18.87 8.22 11.24
N PHE A 427 -18.44 7.47 12.24
CA PHE A 427 -19.28 6.88 13.30
C PHE A 427 -20.26 5.81 12.83
N THR A 428 -20.27 5.45 11.53
CA THR A 428 -21.12 4.38 10.97
C THR A 428 -20.35 3.11 10.64
N GLU A 429 -19.02 3.15 10.63
CA GLU A 429 -18.16 2.03 10.32
C GLU A 429 -18.22 0.97 11.42
N THR A 430 -18.13 -0.29 10.99
CA THR A 430 -18.08 -1.45 11.87
C THR A 430 -16.70 -2.13 11.86
N LEU A 431 -16.43 -2.94 12.88
CA LEU A 431 -15.24 -3.81 12.87
C LEU A 431 -15.28 -4.83 11.73
N GLY A 432 -16.47 -5.24 11.32
CA GLY A 432 -16.67 -6.11 10.16
C GLY A 432 -16.25 -5.45 8.84
N ASP A 433 -16.58 -4.17 8.65
CA ASP A 433 -16.14 -3.41 7.47
C ASP A 433 -14.62 -3.35 7.40
N MET A 434 -13.96 -3.12 8.53
CA MET A 434 -12.50 -3.12 8.61
C MET A 434 -11.92 -4.52 8.35
N LYS A 435 -12.53 -5.58 8.88
CA LYS A 435 -12.11 -6.97 8.62
C LYS A 435 -12.17 -7.29 7.12
N TYR A 436 -13.21 -6.85 6.42
CA TYR A 436 -13.31 -7.03 4.98
C TYR A 436 -12.24 -6.25 4.21
N LEU A 437 -11.92 -5.03 4.64
CA LEU A 437 -10.81 -4.27 4.06
C LEU A 437 -9.47 -4.97 4.28
N LEU A 438 -9.23 -5.48 5.50
CA LEU A 438 -8.02 -6.23 5.81
C LEU A 438 -7.83 -7.45 4.89
N ASP A 439 -8.90 -8.20 4.61
CA ASP A 439 -8.83 -9.33 3.69
C ASP A 439 -8.41 -8.90 2.28
N ASP A 440 -9.00 -7.81 1.77
CA ASP A 440 -8.66 -7.26 0.46
C ASP A 440 -7.20 -6.79 0.38
N LEU A 441 -6.70 -6.20 1.46
CA LEU A 441 -5.29 -5.80 1.59
C LEU A 441 -4.34 -7.00 1.67
N PHE A 442 -4.70 -8.00 2.48
CA PHE A 442 -3.87 -9.20 2.64
C PHE A 442 -3.71 -9.96 1.32
N VAL A 443 -4.77 -10.16 0.56
CA VAL A 443 -4.66 -10.82 -0.76
C VAL A 443 -3.90 -9.98 -1.78
N SER A 444 -3.81 -8.66 -1.60
CA SER A 444 -2.97 -7.76 -2.41
C SER A 444 -1.48 -7.84 -2.06
N GLY A 445 -1.13 -8.53 -0.95
CA GLY A 445 0.24 -8.70 -0.48
C GLY A 445 0.66 -7.79 0.66
N VAL A 446 -0.24 -6.95 1.19
CA VAL A 446 -0.01 -6.18 2.41
C VAL A 446 0.17 -7.15 3.59
N ASN A 447 1.12 -6.85 4.46
CA ASN A 447 1.42 -7.65 5.65
C ASN A 447 1.75 -6.82 6.90
N HIS A 448 1.59 -5.49 6.83
CA HIS A 448 1.85 -4.56 7.94
C HIS A 448 0.90 -3.38 7.87
N VAL A 449 -0.28 -3.49 8.50
CA VAL A 449 -1.34 -2.49 8.41
C VAL A 449 -1.17 -1.37 9.42
N PHE A 450 -1.50 -0.16 8.99
CA PHE A 450 -1.57 1.04 9.80
C PHE A 450 -2.99 1.61 9.70
N TYR A 451 -3.78 1.48 10.75
CA TYR A 451 -5.13 2.07 10.73
C TYR A 451 -5.05 3.58 10.57
N HIS A 452 -5.87 4.12 9.72
CA HIS A 452 -6.09 5.54 9.53
C HIS A 452 -7.39 5.94 10.24
N GLY A 453 -7.41 6.37 11.44
CA GLY A 453 -6.44 6.13 12.51
C GLY A 453 -7.05 6.64 13.81
N THR A 454 -6.27 7.30 14.62
CA THR A 454 -6.70 7.80 15.93
C THR A 454 -6.06 9.16 16.25
N CYS A 455 -6.80 10.07 16.87
CA CYS A 455 -6.20 11.31 17.41
C CYS A 455 -5.77 11.12 18.86
N TYR A 456 -4.63 11.70 19.23
CA TYR A 456 -4.41 12.00 20.63
C TYR A 456 -5.56 12.90 21.12
N SER A 457 -6.14 12.56 22.26
CA SER A 457 -7.24 13.31 22.82
C SER A 457 -7.12 13.40 24.34
N PRO A 458 -6.95 14.61 24.91
CA PRO A 458 -6.87 14.76 26.36
C PRO A 458 -8.18 14.36 27.01
N ASP A 459 -8.15 13.92 28.29
CA ASP A 459 -9.37 13.49 28.99
C ASP A 459 -10.40 14.60 29.12
N GLU A 460 -9.95 15.84 29.20
CA GLU A 460 -10.76 17.03 29.31
C GLU A 460 -11.56 17.36 28.05
N ALA A 461 -11.14 16.83 26.91
CA ALA A 461 -11.93 16.97 25.68
C ALA A 461 -13.22 16.18 25.79
N GLY A 462 -14.36 16.84 25.70
CA GLY A 462 -15.67 16.20 25.70
C GLY A 462 -15.80 15.15 24.58
N TRP A 463 -16.78 14.22 24.71
CA TRP A 463 -17.06 13.28 23.63
C TRP A 463 -17.49 14.03 22.34
N PRO A 464 -17.03 13.66 21.15
CA PRO A 464 -16.27 12.46 20.77
C PRO A 464 -14.74 12.58 20.97
N GLY A 465 -14.23 13.64 21.53
CA GLY A 465 -12.82 13.95 21.65
C GLY A 465 -12.28 14.67 20.41
N TRP A 466 -10.98 14.62 20.21
CA TRP A 466 -10.39 15.10 18.99
C TRP A 466 -10.46 13.99 17.92
N VAL A 467 -10.87 14.36 16.74
CA VAL A 467 -11.12 13.47 15.61
C VAL A 467 -10.52 14.05 14.32
N PHE A 468 -10.13 13.18 13.40
CA PHE A 468 -9.57 13.57 12.13
C PHE A 468 -10.55 13.26 10.99
N TYR A 469 -10.78 14.20 10.09
CA TYR A 469 -11.87 14.21 9.11
C TYR A 469 -11.93 13.04 8.12
N ALA A 470 -10.91 12.24 7.97
CA ALA A 470 -10.90 11.08 7.06
C ALA A 470 -10.63 9.75 7.79
N SER A 471 -10.68 9.78 9.11
CA SER A 471 -10.28 8.67 9.98
C SER A 471 -11.40 7.67 10.22
N TYR A 472 -11.05 6.43 10.41
CA TYR A 472 -11.92 5.37 10.95
C TYR A 472 -12.28 5.59 12.44
N GLU A 473 -11.66 6.56 13.10
CA GLU A 473 -11.83 6.88 14.51
C GLU A 473 -11.68 5.65 15.44
N MET A 474 -10.64 4.88 15.21
CA MET A 474 -10.31 3.69 16.00
C MET A 474 -9.67 4.09 17.35
N ASN A 475 -10.42 4.72 18.20
CA ASN A 475 -9.98 5.32 19.46
C ASN A 475 -10.87 4.90 20.63
N PRO A 476 -10.40 5.06 21.87
CA PRO A 476 -11.09 4.62 23.10
C PRO A 476 -12.46 5.26 23.36
N ARG A 477 -12.84 6.30 22.61
CA ARG A 477 -14.12 7.02 22.77
C ARG A 477 -15.17 6.54 21.78
N ASN A 478 -14.76 5.83 20.72
CA ASN A 478 -15.72 5.21 19.79
C ASN A 478 -16.28 3.91 20.39
N ALA A 479 -17.56 3.65 20.21
CA ALA A 479 -18.21 2.45 20.74
C ALA A 479 -17.52 1.15 20.27
N VAL A 480 -17.09 1.09 19.00
CA VAL A 480 -16.41 -0.08 18.41
C VAL A 480 -15.13 -0.49 19.15
N TRP A 481 -14.52 0.42 19.90
CA TRP A 481 -13.30 0.15 20.68
C TRP A 481 -13.45 -1.00 21.67
N HIS A 482 -14.66 -1.21 22.20
CA HIS A 482 -14.95 -2.28 23.15
C HIS A 482 -14.52 -3.66 22.62
N ASP A 483 -14.64 -3.89 21.34
CA ASP A 483 -14.33 -5.16 20.68
C ASP A 483 -13.12 -5.09 19.74
N ALA A 484 -12.40 -3.95 19.71
CA ALA A 484 -11.24 -3.71 18.85
C ALA A 484 -10.15 -4.77 19.01
N ARG A 485 -9.96 -5.30 20.23
CA ARG A 485 -8.99 -6.35 20.51
C ARG A 485 -9.21 -7.60 19.66
N ALA A 486 -10.45 -8.01 19.41
CA ALA A 486 -10.75 -9.19 18.59
C ALA A 486 -10.34 -9.00 17.14
N LEU A 487 -10.57 -7.81 16.57
CA LEU A 487 -10.09 -7.46 15.22
C LEU A 487 -8.56 -7.41 15.17
N ASN A 488 -7.92 -6.84 16.18
CA ASN A 488 -6.46 -6.70 16.23
C ASN A 488 -5.77 -8.06 16.39
N ASP A 489 -6.35 -8.98 17.15
CA ASP A 489 -5.87 -10.35 17.27
C ASP A 489 -6.02 -11.12 15.95
N TYR A 490 -7.12 -10.93 15.22
CA TYR A 490 -7.29 -11.44 13.85
C TYR A 490 -6.20 -10.92 12.92
N ALA A 491 -6.01 -9.60 12.87
CA ALA A 491 -5.00 -8.97 12.02
C ALA A 491 -3.58 -9.47 12.38
N ALA A 492 -3.27 -9.57 13.66
CA ALA A 492 -1.98 -10.04 14.14
C ALA A 492 -1.68 -11.49 13.72
N ARG A 493 -2.66 -12.40 13.83
CA ARG A 493 -2.51 -13.80 13.35
C ARG A 493 -2.30 -13.86 11.84
N CYS A 494 -3.10 -13.13 11.05
CA CYS A 494 -2.91 -13.05 9.60
C CYS A 494 -1.52 -12.51 9.25
N GLN A 495 -1.12 -11.39 9.82
CA GLN A 495 0.19 -10.77 9.57
C GLN A 495 1.34 -11.68 10.01
N SER A 496 1.19 -12.46 11.08
CA SER A 496 2.22 -13.40 11.52
C SER A 496 2.55 -14.46 10.45
N ILE A 497 1.55 -14.90 9.71
CA ILE A 497 1.71 -15.82 8.57
C ILE A 497 2.24 -15.08 7.34
N LEU A 498 1.67 -13.92 7.02
CA LEU A 498 2.03 -13.15 5.82
C LEU A 498 3.43 -12.53 5.89
N GLN A 499 3.96 -12.29 7.09
CA GLN A 499 5.33 -11.84 7.32
C GLN A 499 6.32 -13.02 7.41
N SER A 500 5.82 -14.25 7.49
CA SER A 500 6.66 -15.47 7.53
C SER A 500 6.99 -15.97 6.13
N GLY A 501 8.11 -16.69 6.01
CA GLY A 501 8.52 -17.26 4.72
C GLY A 501 8.84 -16.22 3.65
N LYS A 502 8.67 -16.60 2.38
CA LYS A 502 8.96 -15.76 1.22
C LYS A 502 7.73 -15.61 0.32
N PRO A 503 7.59 -14.52 -0.43
CA PRO A 503 6.60 -14.42 -1.49
C PRO A 503 6.73 -15.61 -2.45
N ASP A 504 5.61 -16.17 -2.90
CA ASP A 504 5.59 -17.34 -3.77
C ASP A 504 4.78 -17.04 -5.03
N ASN A 505 5.31 -16.16 -5.87
CA ASN A 505 4.76 -15.77 -7.14
C ASN A 505 5.56 -16.40 -8.28
N ASP A 506 4.86 -16.85 -9.35
CA ASP A 506 5.49 -17.56 -10.46
C ASP A 506 5.90 -16.62 -11.60
N ILE A 507 5.30 -15.44 -11.71
CA ILE A 507 5.37 -14.56 -12.87
C ILE A 507 5.93 -13.19 -12.49
N LEU A 508 6.92 -12.70 -13.25
CA LEU A 508 7.25 -11.27 -13.32
C LEU A 508 6.47 -10.65 -14.47
N LEU A 509 5.55 -9.75 -14.16
CA LEU A 509 4.76 -9.01 -15.15
C LEU A 509 5.41 -7.64 -15.36
N TYR A 510 6.00 -7.43 -16.54
CA TYR A 510 6.67 -6.17 -16.89
C TYR A 510 5.66 -5.02 -16.98
N TRP A 511 6.01 -3.86 -16.40
CA TRP A 511 5.22 -2.64 -16.51
C TRP A 511 5.78 -1.70 -17.59
N PRO A 512 5.14 -1.60 -18.77
CA PRO A 512 5.59 -0.76 -19.86
C PRO A 512 5.20 0.71 -19.65
N ILE A 513 5.77 1.35 -18.62
CA ILE A 513 5.43 2.73 -18.24
C ILE A 513 5.69 3.75 -19.35
N HIS A 514 6.60 3.45 -20.29
CA HIS A 514 6.92 4.32 -21.42
C HIS A 514 5.73 4.54 -22.36
N ASP A 515 4.82 3.56 -22.49
CA ASP A 515 3.57 3.75 -23.23
C ASP A 515 2.69 4.83 -22.59
N PHE A 516 2.72 4.95 -21.27
CA PHE A 516 2.02 5.99 -20.56
C PHE A 516 2.75 7.34 -20.64
N TRP A 517 4.07 7.35 -20.48
CA TRP A 517 4.86 8.56 -20.55
C TRP A 517 4.94 9.19 -21.95
N GLN A 518 4.77 8.40 -23.01
CA GLN A 518 4.83 8.87 -24.40
C GLN A 518 3.50 9.44 -24.91
N LYS A 519 2.43 9.40 -24.09
CA LYS A 519 1.16 10.03 -24.47
C LYS A 519 1.31 11.54 -24.49
N ALA A 520 0.91 12.15 -25.63
CA ALA A 520 0.83 13.58 -25.86
C ALA A 520 -0.64 14.00 -26.02
N GLY A 521 -0.91 15.30 -25.99
CA GLY A 521 -2.23 15.86 -26.21
C GLY A 521 -2.80 16.54 -24.96
N ALA A 522 -4.03 16.20 -24.54
CA ALA A 522 -4.72 16.84 -23.41
C ALA A 522 -4.15 16.45 -22.02
N GLU A 523 -3.18 15.54 -21.98
CA GLU A 523 -2.55 15.11 -20.74
C GLU A 523 -1.69 16.24 -20.13
N PRO A 524 -1.66 16.36 -18.80
CA PRO A 524 -0.76 17.31 -18.14
C PRO A 524 0.71 17.00 -18.42
N LEU A 525 1.57 17.99 -18.28
CA LEU A 525 3.01 17.83 -18.48
C LEU A 525 3.55 16.66 -17.64
N LEU A 526 3.10 16.56 -16.39
CA LEU A 526 3.36 15.43 -15.49
C LEU A 526 2.04 14.78 -15.04
N PRO A 527 1.64 13.65 -15.67
CA PRO A 527 0.49 12.89 -15.19
C PRO A 527 0.82 12.17 -13.89
N HIS A 528 -0.08 12.24 -12.90
CA HIS A 528 0.08 11.64 -11.58
C HIS A 528 -0.65 10.30 -11.49
N MET A 529 0.02 9.29 -10.94
CA MET A 529 -0.51 7.93 -10.79
C MET A 529 -1.00 7.70 -9.38
N THR A 530 -2.26 8.05 -9.10
CA THR A 530 -2.88 7.94 -7.79
C THR A 530 -3.70 6.67 -7.65
N VAL A 531 -3.98 6.24 -6.42
CA VAL A 531 -4.94 5.15 -6.15
C VAL A 531 -6.37 5.56 -6.49
N HIS A 532 -6.65 6.87 -6.57
CA HIS A 532 -8.00 7.43 -6.82
C HIS A 532 -8.33 7.56 -8.31
N ALA A 533 -7.34 7.83 -9.15
CA ALA A 533 -7.51 7.97 -10.59
C ALA A 533 -6.90 6.74 -11.29
N ARG A 534 -7.70 5.72 -11.53
CA ARG A 534 -7.25 4.38 -11.93
C ARG A 534 -6.96 4.21 -13.41
N ALA A 535 -7.29 5.20 -14.24
CA ALA A 535 -7.14 5.10 -15.70
C ALA A 535 -5.69 4.88 -16.17
N TRP A 536 -4.70 5.32 -15.40
CA TRP A 536 -3.28 5.09 -15.70
C TRP A 536 -2.91 3.59 -15.67
N PHE A 537 -3.75 2.74 -15.07
CA PHE A 537 -3.57 1.31 -14.95
C PHE A 537 -4.71 0.52 -15.60
N GLU A 538 -5.97 0.70 -15.15
CA GLU A 538 -7.10 -0.15 -15.54
C GLU A 538 -7.40 -0.13 -17.04
N SER A 539 -7.27 1.00 -17.69
CA SER A 539 -7.49 1.14 -19.13
C SER A 539 -6.27 0.78 -20.00
N GLN A 540 -5.16 0.37 -19.37
CA GLN A 540 -3.93 0.03 -20.08
C GLN A 540 -3.81 -1.48 -20.30
N PRO A 541 -3.05 -1.93 -21.31
CA PRO A 541 -2.84 -3.37 -21.55
C PRO A 541 -2.27 -4.13 -20.34
N ILE A 542 -1.45 -3.47 -19.52
CA ILE A 542 -0.94 -4.04 -18.27
C ILE A 542 -2.07 -4.35 -17.28
N GLY A 543 -3.04 -3.44 -17.12
CA GLY A 543 -4.19 -3.63 -16.25
C GLY A 543 -5.05 -4.81 -16.71
N HIS A 544 -5.35 -4.89 -18.00
CA HIS A 544 -6.10 -6.01 -18.59
C HIS A 544 -5.36 -7.35 -18.40
N THR A 545 -4.04 -7.38 -18.64
CA THR A 545 -3.24 -8.59 -18.45
C THR A 545 -3.20 -9.00 -16.98
N ALA A 546 -3.01 -8.05 -16.09
CA ALA A 546 -3.01 -8.30 -14.64
C ALA A 546 -4.36 -8.84 -14.15
N GLU A 547 -5.47 -8.25 -14.60
CA GLU A 547 -6.81 -8.71 -14.27
C GLU A 547 -7.06 -10.12 -14.78
N GLN A 548 -6.69 -10.43 -16.03
CA GLN A 548 -6.80 -11.77 -16.60
C GLN A 548 -6.00 -12.79 -15.77
N LEU A 549 -4.74 -12.49 -15.46
CA LEU A 549 -3.91 -13.37 -14.63
C LEU A 549 -4.51 -13.59 -13.24
N TRP A 550 -5.00 -12.52 -12.62
CA TRP A 550 -5.61 -12.57 -11.29
C TRP A 550 -6.87 -13.42 -11.27
N GLN A 551 -7.80 -13.18 -12.19
CA GLN A 551 -9.06 -13.94 -12.29
C GLN A 551 -8.83 -15.41 -12.62
N ARG A 552 -7.73 -15.72 -13.34
CA ARG A 552 -7.38 -17.10 -13.68
C ARG A 552 -6.53 -17.80 -12.62
N GLY A 553 -6.18 -17.10 -11.51
CA GLY A 553 -5.43 -17.68 -10.41
C GLY A 553 -3.94 -17.84 -10.67
N TYR A 554 -3.35 -17.04 -11.53
CA TYR A 554 -1.91 -16.95 -11.69
C TYR A 554 -1.31 -15.95 -10.70
N SER A 555 -0.26 -16.36 -10.01
CA SER A 555 0.46 -15.51 -9.05
C SER A 555 1.57 -14.73 -9.76
N PHE A 556 1.58 -13.42 -9.56
CA PHE A 556 2.55 -12.54 -10.21
C PHE A 556 2.95 -11.36 -9.33
N ASP A 557 4.09 -10.77 -9.67
CA ASP A 557 4.51 -9.44 -9.24
C ASP A 557 4.84 -8.58 -10.44
N TYR A 558 4.53 -7.28 -10.36
CA TYR A 558 4.97 -6.31 -11.36
C TYR A 558 6.48 -6.11 -11.28
N ALA A 559 7.10 -5.78 -12.42
CA ALA A 559 8.52 -5.44 -12.49
C ALA A 559 8.76 -4.24 -13.41
N SER A 560 9.57 -3.28 -12.94
CA SER A 560 10.06 -2.15 -13.72
C SER A 560 11.27 -2.55 -14.59
N ASP A 561 11.66 -1.64 -15.49
CA ASP A 561 12.90 -1.76 -16.26
C ASP A 561 14.12 -1.96 -15.35
N ARG A 562 14.26 -1.14 -14.31
CA ARG A 562 15.38 -1.21 -13.34
C ARG A 562 15.39 -2.53 -12.58
N GLN A 563 14.24 -3.03 -12.17
CA GLN A 563 14.11 -4.30 -11.47
C GLN A 563 14.45 -5.48 -12.38
N LEU A 564 14.03 -5.44 -13.65
CA LEU A 564 14.42 -6.45 -14.64
C LEU A 564 15.93 -6.45 -14.91
N MET A 565 16.59 -5.27 -14.92
CA MET A 565 18.05 -5.20 -15.10
C MET A 565 18.80 -5.95 -13.99
N ALA A 566 18.27 -6.01 -12.77
CA ALA A 566 18.85 -6.77 -11.65
C ALA A 566 18.60 -8.29 -11.73
N ALA A 567 17.63 -8.75 -12.55
CA ALA A 567 17.25 -10.15 -12.64
C ALA A 567 18.35 -11.02 -13.28
N LYS A 568 18.48 -12.26 -12.85
CA LYS A 568 19.43 -13.26 -13.38
C LYS A 568 18.76 -14.64 -13.49
N VAL A 569 19.19 -15.46 -14.42
CA VAL A 569 18.75 -16.86 -14.48
C VAL A 569 19.49 -17.68 -13.42
N SER A 570 18.77 -18.50 -12.66
CA SER A 570 19.33 -19.43 -11.67
C SER A 570 18.50 -20.72 -11.67
N GLY A 571 19.13 -21.83 -12.02
CA GLY A 571 18.43 -23.09 -12.28
C GLY A 571 17.40 -22.91 -13.41
N ASN A 572 16.17 -23.32 -13.16
CA ASN A 572 15.05 -23.22 -14.12
C ASN A 572 14.22 -21.94 -13.94
N GLY A 573 14.72 -20.93 -13.20
CA GLY A 573 13.97 -19.74 -12.85
C GLY A 573 14.74 -18.46 -13.01
N ILE A 574 14.04 -17.37 -12.77
CA ILE A 574 14.54 -16.00 -12.82
C ILE A 574 14.65 -15.49 -11.39
N LYS A 575 15.87 -15.27 -10.95
CA LYS A 575 16.17 -14.78 -9.60
C LYS A 575 16.26 -13.27 -9.58
N VAL A 576 15.56 -12.67 -8.62
CA VAL A 576 15.69 -11.27 -8.21
C VAL A 576 16.10 -11.20 -6.73
N PRO A 577 16.43 -10.03 -6.16
CA PRO A 577 16.84 -9.94 -4.74
C PRO A 577 15.89 -10.62 -3.76
N GLY A 578 14.58 -10.51 -3.96
CA GLY A 578 13.57 -11.00 -3.01
C GLY A 578 12.93 -12.34 -3.33
N GLY A 579 13.12 -12.91 -4.54
CA GLY A 579 12.45 -14.16 -4.91
C GLY A 579 12.97 -14.82 -6.18
N ASN A 580 12.29 -15.90 -6.56
CA ASN A 580 12.52 -16.62 -7.80
C ASN A 580 11.19 -16.73 -8.56
N TYR A 581 11.23 -16.46 -9.85
CA TYR A 581 10.08 -16.52 -10.74
C TYR A 581 10.33 -17.54 -11.85
N ARG A 582 9.27 -18.07 -12.45
CA ARG A 582 9.37 -19.04 -13.53
C ARG A 582 9.49 -18.40 -14.90
N VAL A 583 8.74 -17.30 -15.11
CA VAL A 583 8.64 -16.62 -16.40
C VAL A 583 8.60 -15.11 -16.24
N VAL A 584 8.95 -14.38 -17.31
CA VAL A 584 8.60 -12.95 -17.48
C VAL A 584 7.47 -12.87 -18.50
N ILE A 585 6.43 -12.10 -18.17
CA ILE A 585 5.39 -11.70 -19.14
C ILE A 585 5.57 -10.23 -19.46
N VAL A 586 5.64 -9.92 -20.75
CA VAL A 586 5.54 -8.59 -21.33
C VAL A 586 4.13 -8.44 -21.86
N PRO A 587 3.28 -7.58 -21.28
CA PRO A 587 1.95 -7.31 -21.83
C PRO A 587 2.10 -6.56 -23.16
N GLN A 588 1.02 -6.47 -23.95
CA GLN A 588 1.04 -5.65 -25.16
C GLN A 588 1.55 -4.24 -24.84
N CYS A 589 2.56 -3.80 -25.56
CA CYS A 589 3.11 -2.45 -25.44
C CYS A 589 3.60 -1.96 -26.80
N GLU A 590 3.61 -0.64 -26.97
CA GLU A 590 4.16 -0.02 -28.19
C GLU A 590 5.63 0.29 -28.04
N PHE A 591 6.02 0.83 -26.88
CA PHE A 591 7.38 1.30 -26.63
C PHE A 591 8.07 0.48 -25.55
N MET A 592 9.29 0.06 -25.85
CA MET A 592 10.15 -0.61 -24.88
C MET A 592 11.57 -0.08 -25.00
N PRO A 593 12.23 0.30 -23.89
CA PRO A 593 13.64 0.67 -23.92
C PRO A 593 14.51 -0.44 -24.53
N LEU A 594 15.44 -0.06 -25.41
CA LEU A 594 16.38 -1.03 -26.00
C LEU A 594 17.13 -1.86 -24.95
N PRO A 595 17.65 -1.28 -23.84
CA PRO A 595 18.30 -2.08 -22.79
C PRO A 595 17.38 -3.13 -22.17
N THR A 596 16.10 -2.84 -22.00
CA THR A 596 15.11 -3.79 -21.46
C THR A 596 14.88 -4.95 -22.41
N LEU A 597 14.74 -4.67 -23.72
CA LEU A 597 14.64 -5.74 -24.72
C LEU A 597 15.90 -6.61 -24.76
N GLU A 598 17.10 -5.98 -24.77
CA GLU A 598 18.38 -6.69 -24.69
C GLU A 598 18.47 -7.58 -23.46
N LYS A 599 17.99 -7.08 -22.32
CA LYS A 599 17.95 -7.82 -21.07
C LYS A 599 17.03 -9.04 -21.13
N LEU A 600 15.83 -8.90 -21.68
CA LEU A 600 14.89 -10.00 -21.87
C LEU A 600 15.49 -11.10 -22.76
N PHE A 601 16.18 -10.71 -23.85
CA PHE A 601 16.91 -11.65 -24.68
C PHE A 601 18.06 -12.33 -23.93
N SER A 602 18.80 -11.60 -23.13
CA SER A 602 19.87 -12.14 -22.29
C SER A 602 19.35 -13.16 -21.29
N LEU A 603 18.20 -12.90 -20.68
CA LEU A 603 17.52 -13.84 -19.77
C LEU A 603 17.08 -15.10 -20.54
N ALA A 604 16.46 -14.95 -21.71
CA ALA A 604 16.07 -16.07 -22.54
C ALA A 604 17.30 -16.88 -22.98
N ASN A 605 18.36 -16.23 -23.45
CA ASN A 605 19.60 -16.90 -23.84
C ASN A 605 20.22 -17.70 -22.70
N SER A 606 20.05 -17.26 -21.44
CA SER A 606 20.54 -17.91 -20.24
C SER A 606 19.65 -19.06 -19.74
N GLY A 607 18.43 -19.24 -20.28
CA GLY A 607 17.52 -20.32 -19.92
C GLY A 607 16.14 -19.92 -19.45
N ALA A 608 15.82 -18.61 -19.39
CA ALA A 608 14.49 -18.15 -18.99
C ALA A 608 13.45 -18.35 -20.10
N THR A 609 12.18 -18.40 -19.71
CA THR A 609 11.04 -18.24 -20.62
C THR A 609 10.53 -16.80 -20.54
N VAL A 610 10.51 -16.11 -21.67
CA VAL A 610 9.95 -14.77 -21.85
C VAL A 610 8.70 -14.86 -22.73
N ILE A 611 7.61 -14.30 -22.26
CA ILE A 611 6.30 -14.33 -22.94
C ILE A 611 5.92 -12.91 -23.32
N PHE A 612 5.69 -12.65 -24.59
CA PHE A 612 5.07 -11.43 -25.12
C PHE A 612 3.58 -11.70 -25.34
N SER A 613 2.73 -11.12 -24.45
CA SER A 613 1.29 -11.28 -24.52
C SER A 613 0.68 -10.21 -25.41
N GLY A 614 -0.07 -10.62 -26.44
CA GLY A 614 -0.76 -9.70 -27.35
C GLY A 614 0.10 -9.10 -28.46
N GLY A 615 1.39 -9.39 -28.52
CA GLY A 615 2.29 -8.96 -29.59
C GLY A 615 3.64 -8.43 -29.11
N LEU A 616 4.54 -8.23 -30.06
CA LEU A 616 5.87 -7.68 -29.80
C LEU A 616 5.82 -6.15 -29.72
N PRO A 617 6.69 -5.51 -28.92
CA PRO A 617 6.80 -4.05 -28.88
C PRO A 617 7.25 -3.52 -30.25
N LYS A 618 6.79 -2.30 -30.60
CA LYS A 618 6.94 -1.77 -31.96
C LYS A 618 8.18 -0.89 -32.12
N ASP A 619 8.54 -0.10 -31.09
CA ASP A 619 9.58 0.91 -31.18
C ASP A 619 10.22 1.19 -29.82
N VAL A 620 11.29 1.97 -29.82
CA VAL A 620 11.95 2.48 -28.63
C VAL A 620 11.34 3.81 -28.19
N PRO A 621 11.23 4.12 -26.87
CA PRO A 621 10.77 5.41 -26.40
C PRO A 621 11.84 6.49 -26.52
N GLY A 622 11.46 7.76 -26.35
CA GLY A 622 12.36 8.91 -26.29
C GLY A 622 13.01 9.29 -27.62
N LEU A 623 13.82 10.34 -27.62
CA LEU A 623 14.36 10.97 -28.83
C LEU A 623 15.86 10.70 -29.04
N ALA A 624 16.65 10.58 -27.98
CA ALA A 624 18.11 10.49 -28.09
C ALA A 624 18.58 9.31 -28.95
N ASN A 625 19.46 9.56 -29.92
CA ASN A 625 20.05 8.54 -30.82
C ASN A 625 18.98 7.60 -31.42
N LEU A 626 17.82 8.14 -31.77
CA LEU A 626 16.61 7.39 -32.11
C LEU A 626 16.86 6.34 -33.22
N GLU A 627 17.40 6.77 -34.33
CA GLU A 627 17.59 5.88 -35.51
C GLU A 627 18.54 4.72 -35.22
N GLN A 628 19.60 4.98 -34.45
CA GLN A 628 20.54 3.92 -34.04
C GLN A 628 19.85 2.92 -33.11
N ARG A 629 19.06 3.41 -32.15
CA ARG A 629 18.30 2.56 -31.19
C ARG A 629 17.23 1.75 -31.93
N ARG A 630 16.49 2.35 -32.86
CA ARG A 630 15.50 1.68 -33.74
C ARG A 630 16.13 0.54 -34.53
N ALA A 631 17.27 0.80 -35.20
CA ALA A 631 17.95 -0.22 -36.01
C ALA A 631 18.37 -1.43 -35.15
N LYS A 632 18.95 -1.21 -33.94
CA LYS A 632 19.29 -2.30 -33.05
C LYS A 632 18.04 -3.04 -32.50
N PHE A 633 17.01 -2.29 -32.19
CA PHE A 633 15.73 -2.82 -31.67
C PHE A 633 15.07 -3.72 -32.73
N ALA A 634 14.93 -3.23 -33.96
CA ALA A 634 14.37 -3.98 -35.09
C ALA A 634 15.15 -5.27 -35.36
N LYS A 635 16.49 -5.23 -35.26
CA LYS A 635 17.32 -6.43 -35.40
C LYS A 635 17.02 -7.48 -34.31
N LEU A 636 16.77 -7.08 -33.06
CA LEU A 636 16.40 -8.01 -32.00
C LEU A 636 14.98 -8.58 -32.24
N ILE A 637 14.03 -7.73 -32.57
CA ILE A 637 12.65 -8.15 -32.83
C ILE A 637 12.58 -9.13 -33.99
N SER A 638 13.36 -8.93 -35.06
CA SER A 638 13.39 -9.83 -36.20
C SER A 638 13.84 -11.26 -35.87
N GLN A 639 14.67 -11.43 -34.85
CA GLN A 639 15.08 -12.77 -34.35
C GLN A 639 13.91 -13.56 -33.75
N ILE A 640 12.90 -12.86 -33.19
CA ILE A 640 11.68 -13.51 -32.66
C ILE A 640 10.67 -13.72 -33.78
N ALA A 641 10.52 -12.74 -34.66
CA ALA A 641 9.44 -12.71 -35.63
C ALA A 641 9.62 -13.77 -36.74
N GLY A 642 10.83 -14.25 -37.00
CA GLY A 642 11.11 -15.18 -38.09
C GLY A 642 10.64 -14.66 -39.47
N ALA A 643 10.43 -13.35 -39.61
CA ALA A 643 9.86 -12.67 -40.77
C ALA A 643 10.80 -11.56 -41.27
N PRO A 644 10.77 -11.17 -42.54
CA PRO A 644 11.62 -10.11 -43.07
C PRO A 644 11.36 -8.79 -42.30
N VAL A 645 12.41 -7.98 -42.24
CA VAL A 645 12.46 -6.70 -41.57
C VAL A 645 11.25 -5.83 -41.93
N PHE A 646 10.56 -5.31 -40.92
CA PHE A 646 9.50 -4.30 -41.07
C PHE A 646 10.08 -3.05 -41.77
N ASP A 647 9.58 -2.73 -42.98
CA ASP A 647 9.85 -1.46 -43.64
C ASP A 647 8.81 -0.42 -43.20
N PRO A 648 9.22 0.65 -42.46
CA PRO A 648 8.29 1.69 -42.03
C PRO A 648 7.64 2.46 -43.22
N ALA A 649 8.18 2.34 -44.42
CA ALA A 649 7.67 3.00 -45.63
C ALA A 649 6.54 2.24 -46.37
N SER A 650 6.17 1.03 -45.95
CA SER A 650 5.12 0.23 -46.59
C SER A 650 3.88 0.02 -45.69
N PRO A 651 2.80 0.78 -45.89
CA PRO A 651 1.59 0.65 -45.07
C PRO A 651 0.59 -0.35 -45.62
N LYS A 652 0.96 -1.60 -45.79
CA LYS A 652 0.01 -2.67 -46.10
C LYS A 652 0.09 -3.75 -45.05
N VAL A 653 -0.70 -3.58 -43.98
CA VAL A 653 -1.07 -4.66 -43.04
C VAL A 653 -2.36 -5.26 -43.58
N ASP A 654 -2.27 -6.46 -44.10
CA ASP A 654 -3.42 -7.27 -44.48
C ASP A 654 -4.19 -7.69 -43.22
N THR A 655 -5.38 -7.13 -43.07
CA THR A 655 -6.22 -7.25 -41.86
C THR A 655 -7.11 -8.48 -41.85
N GLU A 656 -6.97 -9.42 -42.79
CA GLU A 656 -7.95 -10.50 -42.95
C GLU A 656 -7.53 -11.90 -42.49
N THR A 657 -6.37 -12.10 -41.88
CA THR A 657 -6.00 -13.43 -41.36
C THR A 657 -5.58 -13.42 -39.87
N ARG A 658 -6.44 -12.94 -39.00
CA ARG A 658 -6.33 -13.30 -37.58
C ARG A 658 -7.03 -14.63 -37.29
N ARG A 659 -6.34 -15.75 -37.55
CA ARG A 659 -6.72 -17.02 -36.92
C ARG A 659 -6.24 -17.02 -35.49
N VAL A 660 -7.16 -17.15 -34.54
CA VAL A 660 -6.90 -17.48 -33.13
C VAL A 660 -6.14 -18.79 -33.11
N GLY A 661 -4.82 -18.76 -32.91
CA GLY A 661 -4.03 -19.99 -32.80
C GLY A 661 -2.54 -19.90 -33.17
N ASP A 662 -2.05 -18.84 -33.80
CA ASP A 662 -0.63 -18.74 -34.18
C ASP A 662 0.25 -18.40 -33.00
N ARG A 663 0.65 -19.43 -32.27
CA ARG A 663 1.69 -19.37 -31.23
C ARG A 663 3.05 -19.42 -31.91
N ARG A 664 3.88 -18.39 -31.73
CA ARG A 664 5.27 -18.45 -32.14
C ARG A 664 6.14 -18.70 -30.90
N SER A 665 6.81 -19.84 -30.86
CA SER A 665 7.81 -20.13 -29.83
C SER A 665 9.16 -20.27 -30.49
N VAL A 666 10.12 -19.45 -30.10
CA VAL A 666 11.48 -19.43 -30.62
C VAL A 666 12.45 -19.78 -29.51
N ALA A 667 13.30 -20.77 -29.78
CA ALA A 667 14.41 -21.07 -28.88
C ALA A 667 15.46 -19.94 -28.96
N VAL A 668 15.87 -19.44 -27.83
CA VAL A 668 16.91 -18.40 -27.69
C VAL A 668 17.94 -18.92 -26.70
N GLY A 669 19.07 -19.37 -27.20
CA GLY A 669 20.09 -20.01 -26.38
C GLY A 669 19.57 -21.22 -25.59
N LYS A 670 19.60 -21.16 -24.26
CA LYS A 670 19.12 -22.23 -23.38
C LYS A 670 17.63 -22.13 -23.00
N GLY A 671 16.99 -21.01 -23.31
CA GLY A 671 15.60 -20.73 -23.01
C GLY A 671 14.76 -20.47 -24.24
N ARG A 672 13.68 -19.73 -24.10
CA ARG A 672 12.76 -19.49 -25.20
C ARG A 672 12.03 -18.13 -25.05
N VAL A 673 11.59 -17.63 -26.19
CA VAL A 673 10.65 -16.52 -26.30
C VAL A 673 9.35 -17.03 -26.91
N ILE A 674 8.21 -16.71 -26.28
CA ILE A 674 6.88 -17.09 -26.77
C ILE A 674 6.11 -15.78 -27.03
N ALA A 675 5.52 -15.65 -28.23
CA ALA A 675 4.60 -14.57 -28.52
C ALA A 675 3.20 -15.13 -28.76
N GLY A 676 2.18 -14.55 -28.10
CA GLY A 676 0.79 -14.99 -28.25
C GLY A 676 -0.04 -14.83 -26.98
N ASP A 677 -1.09 -15.65 -26.85
CA ASP A 677 -1.96 -15.66 -25.67
C ASP A 677 -1.20 -16.04 -24.39
N ALA A 678 -1.38 -15.26 -23.33
CA ALA A 678 -0.64 -15.40 -22.08
C ALA A 678 -0.93 -16.76 -21.40
N GLU A 679 -2.19 -17.17 -21.29
CA GLU A 679 -2.58 -18.40 -20.58
C GLU A 679 -2.06 -19.65 -21.30
N ALA A 680 -2.17 -19.63 -22.61
CA ALA A 680 -1.66 -20.70 -23.45
C ALA A 680 -0.12 -20.81 -23.38
N ALA A 681 0.58 -19.67 -23.32
CA ALA A 681 2.02 -19.62 -23.16
C ALA A 681 2.45 -20.10 -21.77
N LEU A 682 1.74 -19.73 -20.70
CA LEU A 682 1.97 -20.19 -19.34
C LEU A 682 1.79 -21.70 -19.20
N THR A 683 0.74 -22.26 -19.80
CA THR A 683 0.53 -23.73 -19.88
C THR A 683 1.72 -24.41 -20.53
N THR A 684 2.21 -23.87 -21.66
CA THR A 684 3.40 -24.38 -22.37
C THR A 684 4.66 -24.26 -21.54
N ALA A 685 4.76 -23.24 -20.70
CA ALA A 685 5.87 -23.03 -19.77
C ALA A 685 5.77 -23.90 -18.49
N GLY A 686 4.67 -24.62 -18.31
CA GLY A 686 4.44 -25.45 -17.14
C GLY A 686 4.16 -24.65 -15.85
N VAL A 687 3.63 -23.43 -15.98
CA VAL A 687 3.19 -22.61 -14.85
C VAL A 687 1.78 -23.04 -14.47
N LEU A 688 1.63 -23.50 -13.25
CA LEU A 688 0.33 -23.94 -12.71
C LEU A 688 -0.42 -22.74 -12.13
N ARG A 689 -1.72 -22.70 -12.38
CA ARG A 689 -2.63 -21.74 -11.76
C ARG A 689 -3.32 -22.31 -10.52
N GLU A 690 -3.72 -21.47 -9.61
CA GLU A 690 -4.57 -21.85 -8.47
C GLU A 690 -6.04 -21.87 -8.89
N SER A 691 -6.53 -23.03 -9.28
CA SER A 691 -7.90 -23.19 -9.78
C SER A 691 -8.98 -23.04 -8.70
N LEU A 692 -8.60 -22.90 -7.44
CA LEU A 692 -9.56 -22.55 -6.37
C LEU A 692 -10.33 -21.25 -6.67
N VAL A 693 -9.76 -20.31 -7.45
CA VAL A 693 -10.42 -19.06 -7.84
C VAL A 693 -11.53 -19.25 -8.88
N ASP A 694 -11.67 -20.44 -9.47
CA ASP A 694 -12.81 -20.77 -10.33
C ASP A 694 -14.14 -20.79 -9.53
N HIS A 695 -14.07 -20.84 -8.19
CA HIS A 695 -15.16 -20.47 -7.31
C HIS A 695 -15.19 -18.93 -7.19
N ASP A 696 -16.16 -18.33 -7.85
CA ASP A 696 -16.32 -16.87 -7.90
C ASP A 696 -16.29 -16.25 -6.50
N GLY A 697 -15.49 -15.17 -6.34
CA GLY A 697 -15.30 -14.47 -5.10
C GLY A 697 -14.32 -15.12 -4.10
N LEU A 698 -13.67 -16.24 -4.46
CA LEU A 698 -12.51 -16.71 -3.70
C LEU A 698 -11.24 -16.00 -4.15
N PHE A 699 -10.54 -15.42 -3.19
CA PHE A 699 -9.24 -14.80 -3.39
C PHE A 699 -8.20 -15.49 -2.51
N TYR A 700 -6.95 -15.43 -2.95
CA TYR A 700 -5.85 -16.00 -2.19
C TYR A 700 -4.56 -15.20 -2.33
N ILE A 701 -3.67 -15.40 -1.37
CA ILE A 701 -2.24 -15.16 -1.51
C ILE A 701 -1.49 -16.33 -0.91
N ARG A 702 -0.31 -16.64 -1.45
CA ARG A 702 0.52 -17.73 -0.93
C ARG A 702 1.94 -17.26 -0.62
N ARG A 703 2.54 -17.95 0.35
CA ARG A 703 3.92 -17.76 0.76
C ARG A 703 4.59 -19.12 0.91
N SER A 704 5.83 -19.23 0.47
CA SER A 704 6.63 -20.44 0.63
C SER A 704 7.47 -20.38 1.91
N PHE A 705 7.68 -21.55 2.52
CA PHE A 705 8.63 -21.75 3.61
C PHE A 705 9.32 -23.13 3.47
N ASP A 706 10.36 -23.38 4.26
CA ASP A 706 11.01 -24.66 4.22
C ASP A 706 10.07 -25.79 4.69
N GLY A 707 9.64 -26.60 3.72
CA GLY A 707 8.74 -27.72 3.97
C GLY A 707 7.30 -27.52 3.55
N GLY A 708 6.94 -26.41 2.89
CA GLY A 708 5.56 -26.20 2.38
C GLY A 708 5.19 -24.80 1.96
N ARG A 709 3.89 -24.55 1.97
CA ARG A 709 3.29 -23.27 1.62
C ARG A 709 2.22 -22.86 2.62
N ASN A 710 2.08 -21.57 2.86
CA ASN A 710 0.93 -20.99 3.51
C ASN A 710 0.06 -20.31 2.46
N TYR A 711 -1.22 -20.60 2.45
CA TYR A 711 -2.26 -19.90 1.69
C TYR A 711 -3.12 -19.12 2.67
N PHE A 712 -3.30 -17.83 2.46
CA PHE A 712 -4.41 -17.08 3.03
C PHE A 712 -5.51 -17.06 1.97
N ILE A 713 -6.69 -17.58 2.31
CA ILE A 713 -7.85 -17.70 1.40
C ILE A 713 -9.01 -16.92 2.03
N ALA A 714 -9.63 -16.04 1.25
CA ALA A 714 -10.77 -15.24 1.67
C ALA A 714 -11.98 -15.50 0.76
N ASN A 715 -13.13 -15.80 1.37
CA ASN A 715 -14.40 -15.93 0.68
C ASN A 715 -15.08 -14.54 0.65
N ARG A 716 -14.99 -13.87 -0.47
CA ARG A 716 -15.63 -12.57 -0.73
C ARG A 716 -16.94 -12.70 -1.52
N SER A 717 -17.38 -13.94 -1.79
CA SER A 717 -18.66 -14.22 -2.42
C SER A 717 -19.80 -14.20 -1.41
N GLU A 718 -21.03 -14.20 -1.91
CA GLU A 718 -22.26 -14.37 -1.14
C GLU A 718 -22.60 -15.85 -0.89
N ARG A 719 -21.75 -16.77 -1.35
CA ARG A 719 -21.99 -18.22 -1.31
C ARG A 719 -21.15 -18.88 -0.24
N VAL A 720 -21.73 -19.88 0.40
CA VAL A 720 -20.99 -20.78 1.30
C VAL A 720 -20.11 -21.70 0.47
N ILE A 721 -18.85 -21.83 0.85
CA ILE A 721 -17.95 -22.85 0.37
C ILE A 721 -18.07 -24.05 1.33
N ASP A 722 -18.42 -25.20 0.79
CA ASP A 722 -18.48 -26.48 1.53
C ASP A 722 -18.08 -27.60 0.56
N GLY A 723 -16.78 -27.88 0.49
CA GLY A 723 -16.28 -28.83 -0.48
C GLY A 723 -14.77 -28.88 -0.66
N TRP A 724 -14.36 -29.72 -1.61
CA TRP A 724 -12.96 -29.93 -2.00
C TRP A 724 -12.48 -28.82 -2.93
N LEU A 725 -11.39 -28.15 -2.55
CA LEU A 725 -10.78 -27.09 -3.32
C LEU A 725 -9.37 -27.49 -3.75
N PRO A 726 -9.03 -27.40 -5.04
CA PRO A 726 -7.72 -27.76 -5.56
C PRO A 726 -6.67 -26.65 -5.27
N LEU A 727 -5.46 -27.08 -4.91
CA LEU A 727 -4.29 -26.23 -4.74
C LEU A 727 -3.23 -26.61 -5.78
N ALA A 728 -2.56 -25.62 -6.38
CA ALA A 728 -1.43 -25.85 -7.29
C ALA A 728 -0.16 -26.28 -6.53
N ALA A 729 -0.31 -27.24 -5.66
CA ALA A 729 0.73 -27.80 -4.82
C ALA A 729 0.49 -29.29 -4.59
N THR A 730 1.55 -30.04 -4.29
CA THR A 730 1.45 -31.39 -3.74
C THR A 730 1.87 -31.33 -2.28
N ALA A 731 1.07 -31.96 -1.40
CA ALA A 731 1.34 -32.00 0.03
C ALA A 731 1.15 -33.43 0.58
N LYS A 732 1.79 -33.73 1.69
CA LYS A 732 1.57 -34.95 2.48
C LYS A 732 0.56 -34.72 3.59
N SER A 733 0.43 -33.48 4.07
CA SER A 733 -0.60 -33.09 5.02
C SER A 733 -0.93 -31.61 4.88
N VAL A 734 -2.09 -31.22 5.38
CA VAL A 734 -2.52 -29.83 5.49
C VAL A 734 -2.93 -29.50 6.92
N VAL A 735 -2.68 -28.27 7.33
CA VAL A 735 -3.15 -27.72 8.61
C VAL A 735 -4.04 -26.50 8.28
N LEU A 736 -5.22 -26.49 8.84
CA LEU A 736 -6.15 -25.37 8.78
C LEU A 736 -5.96 -24.50 10.02
N MET A 737 -5.96 -23.18 9.83
CA MET A 737 -5.75 -22.22 10.90
C MET A 737 -6.76 -21.07 10.75
N ASP A 738 -7.68 -20.94 11.69
CA ASP A 738 -8.65 -19.85 11.74
C ASP A 738 -8.07 -18.65 12.49
N ALA A 739 -7.85 -17.55 11.80
CA ALA A 739 -7.27 -16.36 12.40
C ALA A 739 -8.24 -15.60 13.32
N VAL A 740 -9.55 -15.77 13.19
CA VAL A 740 -10.55 -15.16 14.08
C VAL A 740 -10.51 -15.80 15.46
N THR A 741 -10.62 -17.13 15.52
CA THR A 741 -10.68 -17.87 16.79
C THR A 741 -9.29 -18.28 17.32
N GLY A 742 -8.28 -18.33 16.45
CA GLY A 742 -6.97 -18.90 16.77
C GLY A 742 -6.94 -20.44 16.69
N HIS A 743 -8.07 -21.09 16.36
CA HIS A 743 -8.15 -22.55 16.25
C HIS A 743 -7.27 -23.10 15.12
N THR A 744 -6.66 -24.27 15.35
CA THR A 744 -5.83 -24.96 14.36
C THR A 744 -6.08 -26.45 14.41
N GLY A 745 -6.01 -27.12 13.24
CA GLY A 745 -6.17 -28.57 13.19
C GLY A 745 -5.67 -29.17 11.87
N VAL A 746 -5.39 -30.47 11.88
CA VAL A 746 -5.03 -31.23 10.67
C VAL A 746 -6.29 -31.37 9.82
N GLY A 747 -6.27 -30.74 8.64
CA GLY A 747 -7.40 -30.72 7.72
C GLY A 747 -7.49 -31.99 6.86
N ALA A 748 -8.69 -32.24 6.35
CA ALA A 748 -8.90 -33.29 5.36
C ALA A 748 -8.31 -32.87 4.01
N MET A 749 -7.55 -33.78 3.40
CA MET A 749 -6.94 -33.60 2.09
C MET A 749 -6.96 -34.89 1.30
N ARG A 750 -6.90 -34.76 -0.01
CA ARG A 750 -6.65 -35.85 -0.95
C ARG A 750 -5.75 -35.39 -2.08
N ASN A 751 -5.06 -36.31 -2.70
CA ASN A 751 -4.19 -35.98 -3.84
C ASN A 751 -4.82 -36.57 -5.11
N GLU A 752 -5.20 -35.70 -6.04
CA GLU A 752 -5.74 -36.08 -7.33
C GLU A 752 -4.92 -35.43 -8.45
N ARG A 753 -4.55 -36.17 -9.49
CA ARG A 753 -3.87 -35.67 -10.70
C ARG A 753 -2.64 -34.80 -10.41
N ASN A 754 -1.84 -35.19 -9.41
CA ASN A 754 -0.66 -34.45 -8.95
C ASN A 754 -0.96 -33.08 -8.27
N GLN A 755 -2.17 -32.86 -7.84
CA GLN A 755 -2.60 -31.70 -7.05
C GLN A 755 -3.18 -32.14 -5.72
N THR A 756 -3.01 -31.32 -4.71
CA THR A 756 -3.66 -31.52 -3.42
C THR A 756 -5.01 -30.80 -3.42
N GLU A 757 -6.07 -31.52 -3.09
CA GLU A 757 -7.35 -30.92 -2.75
C GLU A 757 -7.51 -30.90 -1.24
N VAL A 758 -7.99 -29.77 -0.72
CA VAL A 758 -8.32 -29.54 0.68
C VAL A 758 -9.82 -29.33 0.84
N PHE A 759 -10.42 -29.97 1.86
CA PHE A 759 -11.83 -29.71 2.17
C PHE A 759 -11.94 -28.44 3.03
N LEU A 760 -12.74 -27.49 2.58
CA LEU A 760 -12.98 -26.23 3.29
C LEU A 760 -14.46 -25.98 3.49
N GLN A 761 -14.78 -25.38 4.65
CA GLN A 761 -16.10 -24.83 4.95
C GLN A 761 -15.90 -23.36 5.30
N LEU A 762 -16.33 -22.44 4.43
CA LEU A 762 -16.20 -21.01 4.61
C LEU A 762 -17.52 -20.30 4.33
N GLN A 763 -18.03 -19.58 5.31
CA GLN A 763 -19.18 -18.69 5.12
C GLN A 763 -18.77 -17.44 4.31
N PRO A 764 -19.72 -16.71 3.71
CA PRO A 764 -19.46 -15.39 3.15
C PRO A 764 -18.68 -14.49 4.13
N GLY A 765 -17.62 -13.84 3.64
CA GLY A 765 -16.79 -12.97 4.45
C GLY A 765 -15.78 -13.66 5.36
N GLN A 766 -15.78 -14.99 5.48
CA GLN A 766 -14.78 -15.71 6.24
C GLN A 766 -13.47 -15.86 5.46
N SER A 767 -12.39 -16.02 6.18
CA SER A 767 -11.05 -16.31 5.65
C SER A 767 -10.38 -17.39 6.49
N ILE A 768 -9.47 -18.14 5.86
CA ILE A 768 -8.73 -19.22 6.50
C ILE A 768 -7.30 -19.27 6.00
N ILE A 769 -6.40 -19.74 6.83
CA ILE A 769 -5.04 -20.07 6.43
C ILE A 769 -4.93 -21.58 6.24
N VAL A 770 -4.48 -21.97 5.06
CA VAL A 770 -4.18 -23.37 4.71
C VAL A 770 -2.67 -23.51 4.62
N ARG A 771 -2.10 -24.29 5.53
CA ARG A 771 -0.68 -24.63 5.53
C ARG A 771 -0.48 -26.00 4.93
N THR A 772 0.13 -26.10 3.74
CA THR A 772 0.54 -27.38 3.14
C THR A 772 1.91 -27.79 3.63
N LEU A 773 2.12 -29.08 3.81
CA LEU A 773 3.36 -29.64 4.33
C LEU A 773 3.85 -30.79 3.45
N ASN A 774 5.17 -30.84 3.21
CA ASN A 774 5.86 -31.92 2.48
C ASN A 774 6.12 -33.16 3.37
N ARG A 775 5.63 -33.16 4.61
CA ARG A 775 5.73 -34.22 5.60
C ARG A 775 4.37 -34.46 6.26
N GLU A 776 4.23 -35.64 6.87
CA GLU A 776 3.06 -35.92 7.71
C GLU A 776 3.02 -34.96 8.93
N SER A 777 1.85 -34.52 9.28
CA SER A 777 1.57 -33.73 10.48
C SER A 777 0.62 -34.53 11.39
N PHE A 778 0.93 -34.51 12.67
CA PHE A 778 0.15 -35.17 13.70
C PHE A 778 -0.37 -34.11 14.67
N GLY A 779 -1.60 -34.24 15.13
CA GLY A 779 -2.24 -33.29 16.05
C GLY A 779 -3.75 -33.44 16.06
N ALA A 780 -4.43 -32.50 16.72
CA ALA A 780 -5.88 -32.46 16.69
C ALA A 780 -6.38 -32.33 15.24
N ARG A 781 -7.41 -33.09 14.91
CA ARG A 781 -8.04 -32.99 13.60
C ARG A 781 -8.89 -31.72 13.54
N TRP A 782 -8.99 -31.11 12.36
CA TRP A 782 -9.97 -30.07 12.10
C TRP A 782 -11.36 -30.68 12.11
N THR A 783 -12.29 -30.08 12.86
CA THR A 783 -13.66 -30.52 12.93
C THR A 783 -14.48 -29.90 11.79
N TYR A 784 -15.15 -30.75 11.02
CA TYR A 784 -16.07 -30.32 9.97
C TYR A 784 -17.50 -30.58 10.43
N GLU A 785 -18.36 -29.64 10.16
CA GLU A 785 -19.71 -29.60 10.74
C GLU A 785 -20.77 -29.57 9.65
N ARG A 786 -21.86 -30.32 9.88
CA ARG A 786 -23.09 -30.20 9.12
C ARG A 786 -24.24 -29.88 10.07
N ARG A 787 -24.88 -28.77 9.83
CA ARG A 787 -26.09 -28.40 10.58
C ARG A 787 -27.30 -29.20 10.11
N GLU A 788 -28.10 -29.63 11.05
CA GLU A 788 -29.41 -30.23 10.73
C GLU A 788 -30.38 -29.16 10.21
N SER A 789 -31.41 -29.60 9.50
CA SER A 789 -32.40 -28.69 8.91
C SER A 789 -33.35 -28.07 9.93
N SER A 790 -33.52 -28.69 11.09
CA SER A 790 -34.37 -28.19 12.16
C SER A 790 -33.60 -27.32 13.14
N SER A 791 -34.08 -26.12 13.40
CA SER A 791 -33.54 -25.20 14.40
C SER A 791 -34.61 -24.90 15.46
N GLU A 792 -34.18 -24.80 16.71
CA GLU A 792 -35.02 -24.40 17.84
C GLU A 792 -34.86 -22.90 18.07
N LEU A 793 -35.96 -22.16 18.05
CA LEU A 793 -35.97 -20.73 18.37
C LEU A 793 -35.83 -20.56 19.87
N LEU A 794 -34.89 -19.74 20.30
CA LEU A 794 -34.69 -19.40 21.72
C LEU A 794 -35.76 -18.37 22.13
N VAL A 795 -36.79 -18.85 22.83
CA VAL A 795 -37.89 -18.03 23.32
C VAL A 795 -37.78 -17.80 24.82
N GLY A 796 -38.23 -16.63 25.29
CA GLY A 796 -38.20 -16.30 26.73
C GLY A 796 -38.04 -14.81 26.94
N THR A 797 -37.89 -14.44 28.22
CA THR A 797 -37.68 -13.03 28.60
C THR A 797 -36.21 -12.71 28.64
N TRP A 798 -35.78 -11.84 27.75
CA TRP A 798 -34.45 -11.29 27.71
C TRP A 798 -34.31 -10.11 28.66
N LYS A 799 -33.30 -10.13 29.49
CA LYS A 799 -32.87 -8.99 30.30
C LYS A 799 -31.81 -8.23 29.51
N VAL A 800 -31.94 -6.92 29.43
CA VAL A 800 -31.02 -6.02 28.72
C VAL A 800 -30.42 -5.03 29.69
N ASP A 801 -29.14 -5.17 30.00
CA ASP A 801 -28.37 -4.27 30.85
C ASP A 801 -27.44 -3.42 29.96
N PHE A 802 -27.59 -2.11 29.95
CA PHE A 802 -26.69 -1.20 29.24
C PHE A 802 -25.43 -1.00 30.11
N ILE A 803 -24.26 -1.44 29.63
CA ILE A 803 -23.06 -1.57 30.48
C ILE A 803 -21.99 -0.53 30.23
N SER A 804 -21.89 0.01 29.03
CA SER A 804 -20.92 1.05 28.69
C SER A 804 -21.35 1.83 27.47
N GLY A 805 -21.09 3.13 27.40
CA GLY A 805 -21.44 3.99 26.27
C GLY A 805 -21.96 5.36 26.71
N GLY A 806 -22.81 5.97 25.89
CA GLY A 806 -23.36 7.29 26.15
C GLY A 806 -24.41 7.74 25.14
N PRO A 807 -24.98 8.96 25.29
CA PRO A 807 -24.60 10.02 26.25
C PRO A 807 -24.97 9.70 27.71
N GLN A 808 -26.01 8.90 27.90
CA GLN A 808 -26.45 8.38 29.21
C GLN A 808 -26.55 6.87 29.12
N ILE A 809 -26.32 6.18 30.23
CA ILE A 809 -26.59 4.74 30.32
C ILE A 809 -28.10 4.59 30.57
N PRO A 810 -28.84 3.96 29.61
CA PRO A 810 -30.27 3.73 29.83
C PRO A 810 -30.56 2.81 31.00
N ALA A 811 -31.75 2.89 31.52
CA ALA A 811 -32.21 1.95 32.56
C ALA A 811 -32.26 0.52 31.96
N GLN A 812 -32.12 -0.48 32.85
CA GLN A 812 -32.33 -1.87 32.48
C GLN A 812 -33.72 -2.08 31.86
N ALA A 813 -33.75 -2.87 30.80
CA ALA A 813 -34.97 -3.23 30.12
C ALA A 813 -35.20 -4.76 30.10
N THR A 814 -36.41 -5.19 29.79
CA THR A 814 -36.72 -6.58 29.49
C THR A 814 -37.55 -6.65 28.20
N THR A 815 -37.36 -7.71 27.39
CA THR A 815 -38.16 -7.95 26.19
C THR A 815 -38.38 -9.43 25.97
N GLN A 816 -39.51 -9.78 25.41
CA GLN A 816 -39.84 -11.16 24.95
C GLN A 816 -39.55 -11.34 23.47
N GLN A 817 -39.40 -10.24 22.73
CA GLN A 817 -39.09 -10.24 21.30
C GLN A 817 -37.83 -9.40 21.09
N LEU A 818 -36.82 -10.01 20.48
CA LEU A 818 -35.60 -9.32 20.10
C LEU A 818 -35.89 -8.33 18.96
N GLY A 819 -35.18 -7.23 19.00
CA GLY A 819 -35.26 -6.12 18.06
C GLY A 819 -34.32 -5.00 18.45
N SER A 820 -34.40 -3.86 17.78
CA SER A 820 -33.53 -2.73 18.10
C SER A 820 -33.78 -2.24 19.52
N TRP A 821 -32.71 -2.06 20.33
CA TRP A 821 -32.84 -1.47 21.65
C TRP A 821 -33.33 -0.03 21.62
N THR A 822 -33.26 0.62 20.44
CA THR A 822 -33.80 1.97 20.25
C THR A 822 -35.33 2.01 20.45
N GLU A 823 -35.98 0.85 20.42
CA GLU A 823 -37.43 0.68 20.62
C GLU A 823 -37.80 0.19 22.06
N LEU A 824 -36.79 -0.12 22.90
CA LEU A 824 -37.04 -0.72 24.23
C LEU A 824 -37.34 0.30 25.34
N GLY A 825 -37.27 1.59 25.06
CA GLY A 825 -37.48 2.57 26.13
C GLY A 825 -37.77 3.98 25.63
N ASP A 826 -37.21 4.95 26.33
CA ASP A 826 -37.41 6.38 26.11
C ASP A 826 -36.36 6.97 25.12
N SER A 827 -36.19 8.29 25.16
CA SER A 827 -35.20 8.98 24.34
C SER A 827 -33.75 8.54 24.63
N ALA A 828 -33.47 8.06 25.85
CA ALA A 828 -32.13 7.61 26.22
C ALA A 828 -31.70 6.38 25.41
N THR A 829 -32.58 5.42 25.18
CA THR A 829 -32.30 4.22 24.36
C THR A 829 -32.10 4.59 22.89
N LYS A 830 -32.81 5.58 22.37
CA LYS A 830 -32.69 6.05 20.96
C LYS A 830 -31.39 6.76 20.66
N SER A 831 -30.82 7.44 21.65
CA SER A 831 -29.56 8.16 21.52
C SER A 831 -28.35 7.34 21.99
N PHE A 832 -28.57 6.23 22.68
CA PHE A 832 -27.49 5.42 23.21
C PHE A 832 -26.67 4.74 22.13
N SER A 833 -25.36 4.92 22.24
CA SER A 833 -24.36 4.16 21.50
C SER A 833 -23.33 3.59 22.48
N GLY A 834 -23.08 2.30 22.40
CA GLY A 834 -22.22 1.59 23.34
C GLY A 834 -22.48 0.10 23.35
N THR A 835 -22.34 -0.53 24.49
CA THR A 835 -22.51 -1.96 24.67
C THR A 835 -23.66 -2.27 25.63
N ALA A 836 -24.54 -3.19 25.23
CA ALA A 836 -25.59 -3.74 26.06
C ALA A 836 -25.42 -5.26 26.21
N ARG A 837 -25.66 -5.75 27.42
CA ARG A 837 -25.62 -7.17 27.79
C ARG A 837 -27.05 -7.72 27.77
N TYR A 838 -27.28 -8.68 26.87
CA TYR A 838 -28.49 -9.48 26.78
C TYR A 838 -28.27 -10.77 27.54
N SER A 839 -29.19 -11.13 28.45
CA SER A 839 -29.13 -12.40 29.16
C SER A 839 -30.49 -13.07 29.18
N ILE A 840 -30.50 -14.40 28.99
CA ILE A 840 -31.66 -15.23 29.03
C ILE A 840 -31.36 -16.57 29.73
N LYS A 841 -32.31 -17.06 30.53
CA LYS A 841 -32.27 -18.42 31.05
C LYS A 841 -33.26 -19.27 30.27
N PHE A 842 -32.87 -20.50 29.95
CA PHE A 842 -33.66 -21.42 29.13
C PHE A 842 -33.33 -22.87 29.42
N ASP A 843 -34.29 -23.74 29.09
CA ASP A 843 -34.13 -25.19 29.14
C ASP A 843 -34.08 -25.75 27.72
N THR A 844 -33.29 -26.79 27.52
CA THR A 844 -33.22 -27.52 26.24
C THR A 844 -32.88 -28.99 26.46
N ALA A 845 -33.94 -29.78 26.80
CA ALA A 845 -33.75 -31.22 27.03
C ALA A 845 -33.38 -32.01 25.76
N ALA A 846 -33.69 -31.48 24.58
CA ALA A 846 -33.40 -32.16 23.29
C ALA A 846 -31.97 -31.96 22.80
N LEU A 847 -31.28 -30.88 23.25
CA LEU A 847 -29.97 -30.49 22.76
C LEU A 847 -28.85 -30.60 23.80
N HIS A 848 -29.16 -31.06 25.03
CA HIS A 848 -28.14 -31.27 26.05
C HIS A 848 -27.14 -32.36 25.61
N ASP A 849 -25.91 -32.23 25.98
CA ASP A 849 -24.81 -33.12 25.60
C ASP A 849 -24.53 -33.22 24.09
N LYS A 850 -25.07 -32.30 23.30
CA LYS A 850 -24.79 -32.20 21.88
C LYS A 850 -23.91 -31.00 21.55
N THR A 851 -23.27 -31.07 20.43
CA THR A 851 -22.65 -29.92 19.76
C THR A 851 -23.73 -29.18 19.01
N VAL A 852 -23.88 -27.91 19.27
CA VAL A 852 -24.98 -27.07 18.76
C VAL A 852 -24.42 -25.79 18.13
N SER A 853 -24.96 -25.42 16.99
CA SER A 853 -24.73 -24.11 16.37
C SER A 853 -25.69 -23.10 17.01
N LEU A 854 -25.15 -22.18 17.78
CA LEU A 854 -25.86 -21.00 18.28
C LEU A 854 -25.73 -19.88 17.25
N ASP A 855 -26.83 -19.49 16.66
CA ASP A 855 -26.97 -18.43 15.68
C ASP A 855 -27.71 -17.25 16.31
N LEU A 856 -27.05 -16.08 16.37
CA LEU A 856 -27.62 -14.87 16.96
C LEU A 856 -28.57 -14.12 16.01
N GLY A 857 -28.66 -14.58 14.74
CA GLY A 857 -29.38 -13.85 13.70
C GLY A 857 -28.69 -12.53 13.36
N ASN A 858 -29.42 -11.43 13.39
CA ASN A 858 -28.89 -10.11 13.11
C ASN A 858 -28.35 -9.43 14.38
N VAL A 859 -27.19 -8.80 14.23
CA VAL A 859 -26.50 -8.04 15.28
C VAL A 859 -26.04 -6.70 14.69
N SER A 860 -26.14 -5.64 15.45
CA SER A 860 -25.86 -4.29 14.92
C SER A 860 -24.39 -4.07 14.50
N GLN A 861 -23.42 -4.67 15.21
CA GLN A 861 -21.99 -4.49 14.88
C GLN A 861 -21.15 -5.69 15.29
N SER A 862 -21.00 -5.98 16.59
CA SER A 862 -20.24 -7.10 17.13
C SER A 862 -20.97 -7.72 18.33
N ALA A 863 -20.66 -8.99 18.63
CA ALA A 863 -21.25 -9.70 19.77
C ALA A 863 -20.23 -10.59 20.46
N ARG A 864 -20.12 -10.47 21.78
CA ARG A 864 -19.39 -11.41 22.65
C ARG A 864 -20.36 -12.43 23.23
N VAL A 865 -20.03 -13.70 23.10
CA VAL A 865 -20.93 -14.79 23.46
C VAL A 865 -20.39 -15.56 24.66
N LYS A 866 -21.22 -15.71 25.68
CA LYS A 866 -20.96 -16.60 26.82
C LYS A 866 -22.16 -17.51 27.05
N LEU A 867 -21.92 -18.80 27.21
CA LEU A 867 -22.94 -19.78 27.56
C LEU A 867 -22.49 -20.56 28.80
N ASN A 868 -23.33 -20.59 29.82
CA ASN A 868 -23.01 -21.27 31.08
C ASN A 868 -21.67 -20.88 31.66
N GLY A 869 -21.28 -19.60 31.53
CA GLY A 869 -20.01 -19.04 31.99
C GLY A 869 -18.79 -19.29 31.07
N LYS A 870 -18.89 -20.20 30.07
CA LYS A 870 -17.85 -20.41 29.08
C LYS A 870 -17.88 -19.30 28.03
N ASP A 871 -16.72 -18.69 27.73
CA ASP A 871 -16.57 -17.66 26.71
C ASP A 871 -16.34 -18.32 25.34
N PHE A 872 -17.09 -17.93 24.35
CA PHE A 872 -17.01 -18.40 22.97
C PHE A 872 -16.44 -17.35 22.00
N GLY A 873 -15.94 -16.22 22.52
CA GLY A 873 -15.27 -15.18 21.76
C GLY A 873 -16.19 -14.08 21.23
N THR A 874 -15.63 -13.28 20.33
CA THR A 874 -16.30 -12.13 19.72
C THR A 874 -16.56 -12.36 18.25
N LEU A 875 -17.81 -12.24 17.86
CA LEU A 875 -18.27 -12.33 16.47
C LEU A 875 -18.24 -10.92 15.84
N LEU A 876 -17.50 -10.76 14.75
CA LEU A 876 -17.25 -9.45 14.10
C LEU A 876 -18.05 -9.27 12.81
N ILE A 877 -18.45 -10.36 12.17
CA ILE A 877 -19.11 -10.37 10.86
C ILE A 877 -20.24 -11.38 10.84
N PRO A 878 -21.25 -11.19 9.99
CA PRO A 878 -22.26 -12.22 9.74
C PRO A 878 -21.64 -13.45 9.02
N PRO A 879 -22.22 -14.65 9.19
CA PRO A 879 -23.28 -14.94 10.13
C PRO A 879 -22.77 -14.92 11.58
N TYR A 880 -23.48 -14.24 12.46
CA TYR A 880 -23.11 -14.13 13.89
C TYR A 880 -23.43 -15.46 14.60
N ARG A 881 -22.54 -16.43 14.41
CA ARG A 881 -22.73 -17.82 14.79
C ARG A 881 -21.51 -18.42 15.44
N VAL A 882 -21.74 -19.26 16.43
CA VAL A 882 -20.69 -20.02 17.11
C VAL A 882 -21.18 -21.42 17.46
N THR A 883 -20.26 -22.39 17.42
CA THR A 883 -20.53 -23.76 17.85
C THR A 883 -20.30 -23.88 19.35
N VAL A 884 -21.30 -24.39 20.09
CA VAL A 884 -21.30 -24.56 21.54
C VAL A 884 -21.48 -26.03 21.92
N ASP A 885 -20.87 -26.46 23.01
CA ASP A 885 -20.77 -27.87 23.45
C ASP A 885 -21.10 -28.07 24.95
N ASN A 886 -21.62 -27.05 25.62
CA ASN A 886 -21.79 -27.05 27.08
C ASN A 886 -23.23 -26.79 27.52
N LEU A 887 -24.19 -27.19 26.71
CA LEU A 887 -25.63 -27.11 27.05
C LEU A 887 -26.01 -28.13 28.13
N LYS A 888 -26.82 -27.65 29.08
CA LYS A 888 -27.42 -28.45 30.14
C LYS A 888 -28.88 -28.75 29.78
N PRO A 889 -29.49 -29.79 30.37
CA PRO A 889 -30.92 -30.05 30.15
C PRO A 889 -31.83 -28.92 30.66
N ARG A 890 -31.38 -28.24 31.72
CA ARG A 890 -32.11 -27.12 32.37
C ARG A 890 -31.13 -26.03 32.84
N ASP A 891 -31.71 -24.86 33.12
CA ASP A 891 -31.00 -23.70 33.71
C ASP A 891 -29.76 -23.30 32.89
N ASN A 892 -29.84 -23.29 31.56
CA ASN A 892 -28.81 -22.67 30.73
C ASN A 892 -28.90 -21.15 30.86
N GLU A 893 -27.76 -20.51 30.88
CA GLU A 893 -27.64 -19.05 30.85
C GLU A 893 -26.84 -18.63 29.64
N LEU A 894 -27.51 -17.98 28.68
CA LEU A 894 -26.87 -17.31 27.56
C LEU A 894 -26.69 -15.83 27.87
N VAL A 895 -25.46 -15.34 27.70
CA VAL A 895 -25.12 -13.92 27.83
C VAL A 895 -24.47 -13.48 26.52
N VAL A 896 -25.04 -12.44 25.90
CA VAL A 896 -24.52 -11.83 24.67
C VAL A 896 -24.30 -10.33 24.93
N GLU A 897 -23.05 -9.89 24.87
CA GLU A 897 -22.74 -8.47 24.91
C GLU A 897 -22.64 -7.94 23.49
N VAL A 898 -23.52 -7.03 23.12
CA VAL A 898 -23.62 -6.46 21.78
C VAL A 898 -23.19 -5.00 21.80
N THR A 899 -22.26 -4.66 20.92
CA THR A 899 -21.80 -3.29 20.73
C THR A 899 -22.42 -2.68 19.49
N SER A 900 -22.81 -1.40 19.53
CA SER A 900 -23.30 -0.63 18.38
C SER A 900 -22.19 0.24 17.77
N THR A 901 -22.46 0.86 16.63
CA THR A 901 -21.68 2.02 16.15
C THR A 901 -22.01 3.27 16.99
N SER A 902 -21.24 4.36 16.79
CA SER A 902 -21.50 5.63 17.48
C SER A 902 -22.51 6.55 16.79
N ALA A 903 -23.20 6.06 15.73
CA ALA A 903 -24.09 6.83 14.88
C ALA A 903 -25.23 7.53 15.62
N ASN A 904 -25.92 6.82 16.52
CA ASN A 904 -27.05 7.41 17.25
C ASN A 904 -26.60 8.49 18.26
N ARG A 905 -25.44 8.31 18.84
CA ARG A 905 -24.88 9.28 19.80
C ARG A 905 -24.42 10.56 19.12
N ILE A 906 -23.74 10.47 17.96
CA ILE A 906 -23.32 11.67 17.21
C ILE A 906 -24.53 12.41 16.64
N ARG A 907 -25.55 11.67 16.18
CA ARG A 907 -26.83 12.23 15.76
C ARG A 907 -27.48 13.08 16.84
N GLU A 908 -27.59 12.56 18.06
CA GLU A 908 -28.14 13.26 19.22
C GLU A 908 -27.31 14.51 19.57
N LEU A 909 -25.98 14.40 19.56
CA LEU A 909 -25.09 15.51 19.85
C LEU A 909 -25.31 16.67 18.86
N ASP A 910 -25.41 16.37 17.57
CA ASP A 910 -25.68 17.37 16.53
C ASP A 910 -27.10 17.93 16.59
N GLN A 911 -28.11 17.12 16.96
CA GLN A 911 -29.49 17.58 17.21
C GLN A 911 -29.59 18.61 18.36
N ARG A 912 -28.77 18.44 19.38
CA ARG A 912 -28.66 19.40 20.49
C ARG A 912 -27.89 20.67 20.11
N GLY A 913 -27.30 20.73 18.92
CA GLY A 913 -26.50 21.86 18.47
C GLY A 913 -25.19 22.05 19.23
N VAL A 914 -24.63 20.98 19.79
CA VAL A 914 -23.36 21.03 20.52
C VAL A 914 -22.23 21.30 19.51
N LYS A 915 -21.47 22.37 19.76
CA LYS A 915 -20.32 22.71 18.92
C LYS A 915 -19.11 21.92 19.36
N TRP A 916 -18.94 20.71 18.83
CA TRP A 916 -17.81 19.83 19.09
C TRP A 916 -16.73 19.87 18.00
N GLN A 917 -17.09 20.31 16.79
CA GLN A 917 -16.19 20.46 15.62
C GLN A 917 -15.42 21.78 15.73
N ASN A 918 -14.36 21.80 16.50
CA ASN A 918 -13.56 22.99 16.80
C ASN A 918 -12.11 22.89 16.33
N PHE A 919 -11.88 22.32 15.13
CA PHE A 919 -10.56 22.15 14.59
C PHE A 919 -10.17 23.28 13.64
N TYR A 920 -8.86 23.52 13.53
CA TYR A 920 -8.30 24.47 12.57
C TYR A 920 -8.12 23.84 11.20
N ASP A 921 -7.73 24.64 10.20
CA ASP A 921 -7.52 24.30 8.80
C ASP A 921 -8.80 23.70 8.19
N ILE A 922 -8.84 22.40 7.91
CA ILE A 922 -10.07 21.71 7.57
C ILE A 922 -10.79 21.31 8.87
N ASN A 923 -11.94 21.92 9.10
CA ASN A 923 -12.77 21.44 10.20
C ASN A 923 -13.40 20.09 9.81
N PHE A 924 -14.02 19.37 10.76
CA PHE A 924 -14.55 18.04 10.53
C PHE A 924 -15.58 18.01 9.39
N VAL A 925 -15.33 17.22 8.37
CA VAL A 925 -16.16 17.13 7.15
C VAL A 925 -16.65 15.70 6.93
N ASN A 926 -17.68 15.54 6.10
CA ASN A 926 -18.19 14.26 5.66
C ASN A 926 -17.42 13.72 4.42
N GLN A 927 -17.78 12.56 3.93
CA GLN A 927 -17.15 11.92 2.76
C GLN A 927 -17.17 12.79 1.48
N ASP A 928 -18.11 13.75 1.36
CA ASP A 928 -18.19 14.67 0.23
C ASP A 928 -17.42 15.98 0.45
N TYR A 929 -16.60 16.03 1.51
CA TYR A 929 -15.86 17.23 1.94
C TYR A 929 -16.76 18.45 2.26
N LYS A 930 -18.01 18.16 2.67
CA LYS A 930 -18.94 19.17 3.21
C LYS A 930 -18.87 19.15 4.74
N PRO A 931 -19.24 20.25 5.43
CA PRO A 931 -19.32 20.25 6.89
C PRO A 931 -20.14 19.05 7.38
N PHE A 932 -19.56 18.28 8.30
CA PHE A 932 -20.23 17.10 8.86
C PHE A 932 -21.44 17.51 9.71
N ASN A 933 -22.55 16.84 9.55
CA ASN A 933 -23.75 17.02 10.36
C ASN A 933 -24.62 15.76 10.32
N ALA A 934 -24.76 15.12 11.44
CA ALA A 934 -25.56 13.89 11.62
C ALA A 934 -27.00 14.16 12.14
N ALA A 935 -27.40 15.42 12.37
CA ALA A 935 -28.70 15.74 13.02
C ALA A 935 -29.90 15.13 12.30
N ASN A 936 -29.83 15.03 10.98
CA ASN A 936 -30.91 14.51 10.13
C ASN A 936 -30.74 13.02 9.77
N TRP A 937 -29.77 12.32 10.33
CA TRP A 937 -29.65 10.89 10.08
C TRP A 937 -30.84 10.13 10.64
N PRO A 938 -31.24 9.00 10.03
CA PRO A 938 -32.19 8.09 10.66
C PRO A 938 -31.59 7.50 11.95
N VAL A 939 -32.44 7.04 12.82
CA VAL A 939 -32.02 6.23 13.95
C VAL A 939 -31.49 4.90 13.41
N THR A 940 -30.29 4.53 13.81
CA THR A 940 -29.64 3.27 13.39
C THR A 940 -30.05 2.15 14.34
N ASP A 941 -30.54 1.04 13.82
CA ASP A 941 -30.85 -0.16 14.60
C ASP A 941 -29.63 -0.62 15.39
N SER A 942 -29.82 -0.91 16.64
CA SER A 942 -28.75 -1.22 17.57
C SER A 942 -29.13 -2.37 18.51
N GLY A 943 -28.18 -3.24 18.82
CA GLY A 943 -28.37 -4.36 19.72
C GLY A 943 -28.48 -5.72 19.07
N LEU A 944 -29.00 -6.69 19.81
CA LEU A 944 -29.31 -8.04 19.39
C LEU A 944 -30.67 -8.05 18.72
N LEU A 945 -30.68 -8.05 17.38
CA LEU A 945 -31.89 -7.97 16.58
C LEU A 945 -32.56 -9.35 16.37
N GLY A 946 -31.76 -10.42 16.51
CA GLY A 946 -32.22 -11.80 16.41
C GLY A 946 -32.69 -12.24 15.01
N PRO A 947 -33.48 -13.32 14.91
CA PRO A 947 -33.82 -14.27 15.96
C PRO A 947 -32.62 -15.12 16.40
N VAL A 948 -32.56 -15.48 17.67
CA VAL A 948 -31.55 -16.41 18.21
C VAL A 948 -32.06 -17.83 18.11
N THR A 949 -31.25 -18.70 17.47
CA THR A 949 -31.63 -20.11 17.24
C THR A 949 -30.50 -21.07 17.64
N LEU A 950 -30.92 -22.27 18.02
CA LEU A 950 -30.05 -23.42 18.32
C LEU A 950 -30.30 -24.50 17.27
N THR A 951 -29.27 -25.02 16.67
CA THR A 951 -29.33 -26.06 15.63
C THR A 951 -28.37 -27.19 15.98
N ASP A 952 -28.84 -28.43 15.99
CA ASP A 952 -27.97 -29.61 16.19
C ASP A 952 -26.92 -29.67 15.08
N VAL A 953 -25.70 -29.97 15.47
CA VAL A 953 -24.53 -30.04 14.57
C VAL A 953 -23.94 -31.45 14.63
N LYS A 954 -23.78 -32.05 13.47
CA LYS A 954 -23.10 -33.34 13.32
C LYS A 954 -21.69 -33.13 12.76
N GLU A 955 -20.73 -33.77 13.41
CA GLU A 955 -19.41 -33.90 12.81
C GLU A 955 -19.49 -34.74 11.55
N ILE A 956 -18.86 -34.28 10.47
CA ILE A 956 -18.75 -35.02 9.21
C ILE A 956 -17.30 -35.38 8.95
N LYS A 957 -17.08 -36.44 8.20
CA LYS A 957 -15.77 -36.84 7.65
C LYS A 957 -15.83 -36.64 6.15
N PRO A 958 -15.17 -35.60 5.62
CA PRO A 958 -15.16 -35.31 4.19
C PRO A 958 -14.57 -36.41 3.34
#